data_87bc110193a13a0ddf00e8f5c0a74bc4
#
_entry.id   87bc110193a13a0ddf00e8f5c0a74bc4
#
_cell.length_a   1.000
_cell.length_b   1.000
_cell.length_c   1.000
_cell.angle_alpha   90.00
_cell.angle_beta   90.00
_cell.angle_gamma   90.00
#
_symmetry.space_group_name_H-M   'P 1'
#
loop_
_entity.id
_entity.type
_entity.pdbx_description
1 polymer ?
#
loop_
_entity_poly.entity_id
_entity_poly.type
_entity_poly.pdbx_seq_one_letter_code
_entity_poly.pdbx_strand_id
1 'polypeptide(L)'
;MTTECYSTEYEKDGKIIPAEYFDFSIIENAATAKRKGGTRRGDKKTYKDLVCAFDIETTRIEEIDQSIMYIWQFQVDEICTVYGRTWDEYLAFINCICEALGDDYLVVYVHNLSYEFQFLAGLYPFKTSEVFAVESRKVLKCEMYGHIEYRCSYLQTNMSLSQFTKKMNVKHQKLSGAEFDYTKQRYPWTELTDRELEYCVNDVRGLVEAIKAEMQRDNDNLYTIPMTSTGYVRRDAKKVMNARGIKAEVIGSQPDIDLYMALRDAFRGGDTHASRFYAGAIVENVESYDRSSSYPDVIVNCQYPITPFYHVGAASLQDVKYYMKKGRALVMRIAMYNVRLRDKYSPVPYIPKAKTQSCVNAEIDNGRVLSAEYLEMAVTDIDMKIILDQYDADNIVIEDMWHSRYSYLPRAYRELVKKYYVQKTELKGVEGMEVYYDKSKNLLNSLYGMMAQDPVKQTIEFVQGDFIQAAQPVGELLGSAVKKAFLCYQWGVWVTAHARRELRQAIDLCGMNFVYTDTDSVKYVKSDIDWETLNAGIRQRSTDSGAYATDPKGNVHYMGVWEHDDSYSKFKTLGAKKYAYVYKDKKCKPDKCGRAVNCTLKGGEYCKGTYCTIAGVGKRSGAEEIDKAGGLEAFDVGFIFRDAGGLESVYNDDDFGAYTIDGHDIYITRNVCLRPSTYTVSITEDYATLLNTDLVRKFMEEFKMADYKRNTKKAETAKQAKAPANSIITDVRVFPIEDGNGILANASVTFGGVFVVTGIKVIDGKKGAFVSMPQYKYKSEWKDSCFPITGEFREELSEAVLEAYEAEAE
;
A
#
# COMPACT_ATOMS: atom_id res chain seq x y z
N MET A 1 58.33 -7.89 -4.97
CA MET A 1 57.58 -9.08 -5.31
C MET A 1 56.71 -8.73 -6.49
N THR A 2 56.90 -9.37 -7.61
CA THR A 2 56.25 -9.08 -8.88
C THR A 2 54.78 -9.47 -8.74
N THR A 3 53.89 -8.49 -8.86
CA THR A 3 52.45 -8.65 -8.91
C THR A 3 52.09 -9.43 -10.18
N GLU A 4 51.97 -10.74 -10.09
CA GLU A 4 51.24 -11.51 -11.11
C GLU A 4 49.78 -11.15 -11.03
N CYS A 5 49.33 -10.41 -12.04
CA CYS A 5 47.94 -10.10 -12.27
C CYS A 5 47.22 -11.43 -12.54
N TYR A 6 46.40 -11.92 -11.59
CA TYR A 6 45.54 -13.05 -11.83
C TYR A 6 44.46 -12.62 -12.84
N SER A 7 44.74 -12.91 -14.12
CA SER A 7 43.70 -12.92 -15.14
C SER A 7 42.90 -14.21 -14.94
N THR A 8 41.81 -14.14 -14.27
CA THR A 8 40.79 -15.18 -14.39
C THR A 8 40.23 -15.15 -15.79
N GLU A 9 39.84 -16.28 -16.39
CA GLU A 9 39.28 -16.41 -17.76
C GLU A 9 37.93 -15.64 -17.94
N TYR A 10 37.53 -14.80 -16.99
CA TYR A 10 36.31 -13.99 -16.94
C TYR A 10 36.46 -12.57 -17.49
N GLU A 11 37.49 -12.32 -18.31
CA GLU A 11 37.57 -11.10 -19.10
C GLU A 11 36.51 -11.09 -20.20
N LYS A 12 35.24 -10.85 -19.85
CA LYS A 12 34.30 -10.39 -20.89
C LYS A 12 34.07 -8.89 -20.85
N ASP A 13 34.04 -8.24 -19.68
CA ASP A 13 33.70 -6.80 -19.60
C ASP A 13 34.02 -6.14 -18.25
N GLY A 14 35.10 -6.38 -17.66
CA GLY A 14 35.57 -5.72 -16.44
C GLY A 14 36.34 -6.71 -15.52
N LYS A 15 37.36 -6.20 -14.86
CA LYS A 15 38.16 -7.01 -13.95
C LYS A 15 37.38 -7.31 -12.67
N ILE A 16 37.36 -8.55 -12.22
CA ILE A 16 36.92 -8.94 -10.88
C ILE A 16 38.18 -9.08 -10.04
N ILE A 17 38.33 -8.28 -8.99
CA ILE A 17 39.58 -8.14 -8.26
C ILE A 17 39.34 -8.44 -6.78
N PRO A 18 40.05 -9.37 -6.12
CA PRO A 18 40.10 -9.48 -4.68
C PRO A 18 40.57 -8.14 -4.06
N ALA A 19 40.01 -7.76 -2.90
CA ALA A 19 40.27 -6.48 -2.27
C ALA A 19 41.77 -6.18 -2.04
N GLU A 20 42.57 -7.20 -1.73
CA GLU A 20 44.02 -7.10 -1.49
C GLU A 20 44.82 -6.67 -2.72
N TYR A 21 44.25 -6.80 -3.93
CA TYR A 21 44.93 -6.49 -5.19
C TYR A 21 44.38 -5.21 -5.86
N PHE A 22 43.48 -4.47 -5.19
CA PHE A 22 42.86 -3.27 -5.77
C PHE A 22 43.88 -2.11 -5.81
N ASP A 23 44.01 -1.46 -6.96
CA ASP A 23 44.82 -0.26 -7.16
C ASP A 23 44.06 1.00 -6.75
N PHE A 24 44.28 1.52 -5.54
CA PHE A 24 43.64 2.71 -5.00
C PHE A 24 43.98 3.99 -5.77
N SER A 25 45.00 3.99 -6.63
CA SER A 25 45.28 5.13 -7.51
C SER A 25 44.15 5.46 -8.45
N ILE A 26 43.26 4.52 -8.74
CA ILE A 26 42.03 4.70 -9.51
C ILE A 26 41.13 5.73 -8.82
N ILE A 27 41.00 5.67 -7.50
CA ILE A 27 40.19 6.59 -6.69
C ILE A 27 40.94 7.93 -6.56
N GLU A 28 42.22 7.90 -6.22
CA GLU A 28 43.05 9.08 -6.02
C GLU A 28 43.04 9.98 -7.26
N ASN A 29 43.29 9.40 -8.45
CA ASN A 29 43.40 10.13 -9.70
C ASN A 29 42.06 10.44 -10.39
N ALA A 30 40.93 9.97 -9.84
CA ALA A 30 39.62 10.26 -10.40
C ALA A 30 39.31 11.77 -10.37
N ALA A 31 38.70 12.25 -11.45
CA ALA A 31 38.28 13.64 -11.54
C ALA A 31 37.22 14.01 -10.50
N THR A 32 37.17 15.28 -10.11
CA THR A 32 36.08 15.80 -9.28
C THR A 32 34.86 16.09 -10.12
N ALA A 33 33.69 15.63 -9.67
CA ALA A 33 32.42 15.83 -10.39
C ALA A 33 32.08 17.33 -10.49
N LYS A 34 31.65 17.75 -11.67
CA LYS A 34 31.24 19.14 -11.90
C LYS A 34 29.88 19.43 -11.30
N ARG A 35 29.77 20.46 -10.47
CA ARG A 35 28.49 20.92 -9.95
C ARG A 35 27.65 21.50 -11.08
N LYS A 36 26.44 20.95 -11.29
CA LYS A 36 25.41 21.53 -12.17
C LYS A 36 24.42 22.32 -11.29
N GLY A 37 24.17 23.60 -11.67
CA GLY A 37 23.20 24.46 -10.99
C GLY A 37 23.79 25.27 -9.84
N GLY A 38 23.00 26.21 -9.32
CA GLY A 38 23.40 27.11 -8.23
C GLY A 38 23.67 26.32 -6.95
N THR A 39 24.84 26.43 -6.41
CA THR A 39 25.27 25.90 -5.13
C THR A 39 24.35 26.38 -4.01
N ARG A 40 23.80 25.47 -3.21
CA ARG A 40 23.25 25.87 -1.91
C ARG A 40 24.39 26.46 -1.07
N ARG A 41 24.18 27.65 -0.53
CA ARG A 41 25.10 28.26 0.43
C ARG A 41 25.27 27.26 1.60
N GLY A 42 26.48 26.69 1.75
CA GLY A 42 26.80 25.77 2.85
C GLY A 42 27.08 24.33 2.47
N ASP A 43 26.80 23.87 1.23
CA ASP A 43 27.18 22.53 0.80
C ASP A 43 28.64 22.54 0.34
N LYS A 44 29.51 21.99 1.19
CA LYS A 44 30.96 22.01 0.96
C LYS A 44 31.51 20.70 0.36
N LYS A 45 30.65 19.63 0.24
CA LYS A 45 31.10 18.34 -0.23
C LYS A 45 31.50 18.39 -1.69
N THR A 46 32.68 17.88 -2.01
CA THR A 46 33.17 17.61 -3.35
C THR A 46 33.15 16.10 -3.58
N TYR A 47 32.58 15.64 -4.70
CA TYR A 47 32.52 14.22 -5.02
C TYR A 47 33.51 13.88 -6.11
N LYS A 48 34.20 12.75 -6.00
CA LYS A 48 34.85 12.12 -7.14
C LYS A 48 33.82 11.77 -8.20
N ASP A 49 34.15 11.96 -9.49
CA ASP A 49 33.23 11.69 -10.62
C ASP A 49 33.22 10.19 -10.95
N LEU A 50 32.91 9.40 -9.93
CA LEU A 50 32.79 7.94 -9.98
C LEU A 50 31.40 7.54 -9.44
N VAL A 51 30.71 6.68 -10.15
CA VAL A 51 29.48 6.04 -9.67
C VAL A 51 29.88 4.66 -9.13
N CYS A 52 29.82 4.48 -7.84
CA CYS A 52 30.14 3.19 -7.21
C CYS A 52 28.87 2.50 -6.71
N ALA A 53 28.93 1.18 -6.55
CA ALA A 53 27.87 0.39 -5.94
C ALA A 53 28.46 -0.64 -4.97
N PHE A 54 27.68 -0.97 -3.95
CA PHE A 54 28.01 -1.97 -2.92
C PHE A 54 26.82 -2.89 -2.71
N ASP A 55 27.10 -4.17 -2.51
CA ASP A 55 26.12 -5.20 -2.21
C ASP A 55 26.77 -6.31 -1.38
N ILE A 56 25.95 -7.09 -0.67
CA ILE A 56 26.39 -8.27 0.08
C ILE A 56 25.50 -9.45 -0.20
N GLU A 57 26.09 -10.66 -0.13
CA GLU A 57 25.32 -11.89 -0.14
C GLU A 57 25.45 -12.59 1.20
N THR A 58 24.35 -13.14 1.68
CA THR A 58 24.28 -13.72 3.02
C THR A 58 23.68 -15.11 3.00
N THR A 59 24.11 -15.95 3.96
CA THR A 59 23.47 -17.23 4.29
C THR A 59 22.66 -17.08 5.58
N ARG A 60 21.40 -17.53 5.55
CA ARG A 60 20.58 -17.63 6.74
C ARG A 60 20.92 -18.90 7.51
N ILE A 61 21.09 -18.76 8.82
CA ILE A 61 21.17 -19.88 9.75
C ILE A 61 19.79 -20.03 10.40
N GLU A 62 19.03 -21.03 10.00
CA GLU A 62 17.62 -21.19 10.39
C GLU A 62 17.46 -21.42 11.89
N GLU A 63 18.40 -22.13 12.53
CA GLU A 63 18.34 -22.50 13.93
C GLU A 63 18.36 -21.30 14.90
N ILE A 64 18.94 -20.18 14.45
CA ILE A 64 19.12 -18.98 15.29
C ILE A 64 18.53 -17.72 14.64
N ASP A 65 17.89 -17.84 13.46
CA ASP A 65 17.36 -16.70 12.66
C ASP A 65 18.39 -15.58 12.43
N GLN A 66 19.65 -15.97 12.19
CA GLN A 66 20.75 -15.05 11.92
C GLN A 66 21.20 -15.15 10.46
N SER A 67 21.76 -14.08 9.94
CA SER A 67 22.39 -14.08 8.62
C SER A 67 23.88 -13.82 8.72
N ILE A 68 24.68 -14.61 7.97
CA ILE A 68 26.11 -14.43 7.83
C ILE A 68 26.42 -13.97 6.43
N MET A 69 27.16 -12.87 6.31
CA MET A 69 27.71 -12.42 5.04
C MET A 69 28.83 -13.36 4.63
N TYR A 70 28.77 -13.87 3.38
CA TYR A 70 29.80 -14.75 2.84
C TYR A 70 30.62 -14.15 1.70
N ILE A 71 30.12 -13.06 1.09
CA ILE A 71 30.82 -12.25 0.10
C ILE A 71 30.23 -10.83 0.09
N TRP A 72 31.09 -9.84 -0.04
CA TRP A 72 30.72 -8.48 -0.38
C TRP A 72 31.32 -8.09 -1.73
N GLN A 73 30.63 -7.20 -2.46
CA GLN A 73 31.05 -6.73 -3.77
C GLN A 73 30.99 -5.20 -3.79
N PHE A 74 32.00 -4.59 -4.40
CA PHE A 74 32.11 -3.15 -4.59
C PHE A 74 32.46 -2.84 -6.03
N GLN A 75 31.55 -2.24 -6.78
CA GLN A 75 31.79 -1.80 -8.14
C GLN A 75 32.35 -0.38 -8.14
N VAL A 76 33.50 -0.19 -8.78
CA VAL A 76 34.10 1.11 -9.00
C VAL A 76 33.80 1.55 -10.42
N ASP A 77 32.83 2.43 -10.60
CA ASP A 77 32.33 2.90 -11.89
C ASP A 77 32.12 1.72 -12.88
N GLU A 78 32.44 1.88 -14.16
CA GLU A 78 32.48 0.82 -15.17
C GLU A 78 33.92 0.24 -15.31
N ILE A 79 34.76 0.40 -14.28
CA ILE A 79 36.21 0.06 -14.32
C ILE A 79 36.45 -1.37 -13.83
N CYS A 80 36.03 -1.69 -12.61
CA CYS A 80 36.23 -2.98 -12.01
C CYS A 80 35.25 -3.28 -10.87
N THR A 81 35.07 -4.57 -10.58
CA THR A 81 34.38 -5.04 -9.37
C THR A 81 35.43 -5.57 -8.39
N VAL A 82 35.42 -5.05 -7.17
CA VAL A 82 36.22 -5.50 -6.04
C VAL A 82 35.36 -6.39 -5.15
N TYR A 83 35.92 -7.48 -4.63
CA TYR A 83 35.20 -8.34 -3.70
C TYR A 83 36.11 -8.81 -2.54
N GLY A 84 35.45 -9.18 -1.46
CA GLY A 84 36.11 -9.85 -0.33
C GLY A 84 35.11 -10.74 0.40
N ARG A 85 35.63 -11.50 1.35
CA ARG A 85 34.92 -12.58 2.03
C ARG A 85 34.62 -12.28 3.50
N THR A 86 35.29 -11.29 4.08
CA THR A 86 35.17 -10.94 5.49
C THR A 86 34.90 -9.46 5.69
N TRP A 87 34.33 -9.11 6.83
CA TRP A 87 34.11 -7.72 7.21
C TRP A 87 35.40 -6.96 7.51
N ASP A 88 36.46 -7.67 7.99
CA ASP A 88 37.76 -7.05 8.22
C ASP A 88 38.41 -6.61 6.89
N GLU A 89 38.30 -7.42 5.84
CA GLU A 89 38.72 -7.04 4.49
C GLU A 89 37.94 -5.83 3.99
N TYR A 90 36.65 -5.80 4.22
CA TYR A 90 35.77 -4.66 3.83
C TYR A 90 36.20 -3.37 4.53
N LEU A 91 36.38 -3.40 5.85
CA LEU A 91 36.77 -2.22 6.63
C LEU A 91 38.15 -1.72 6.23
N ALA A 92 39.10 -2.64 5.99
CA ALA A 92 40.42 -2.29 5.48
C ALA A 92 40.34 -1.63 4.10
N PHE A 93 39.54 -2.20 3.19
CA PHE A 93 39.33 -1.65 1.84
C PHE A 93 38.70 -0.23 1.90
N ILE A 94 37.66 -0.03 2.70
CA ILE A 94 37.02 1.29 2.86
C ILE A 94 37.97 2.31 3.48
N ASN A 95 38.80 1.92 4.44
CA ASN A 95 39.82 2.81 5.02
C ASN A 95 40.84 3.27 3.97
N CYS A 96 41.34 2.39 3.14
CA CYS A 96 42.24 2.74 2.05
C CYS A 96 41.59 3.63 0.99
N ILE A 97 40.26 3.43 0.70
CA ILE A 97 39.51 4.36 -0.13
C ILE A 97 39.48 5.76 0.51
N CYS A 98 39.21 5.85 1.82
CA CYS A 98 39.17 7.14 2.52
C CYS A 98 40.53 7.87 2.45
N GLU A 99 41.64 7.15 2.59
CA GLU A 99 42.99 7.71 2.42
C GLU A 99 43.18 8.24 1.00
N ALA A 100 42.77 7.48 -0.03
CA ALA A 100 42.89 7.88 -1.43
C ALA A 100 42.00 9.08 -1.82
N LEU A 101 40.89 9.30 -1.09
CA LEU A 101 39.95 10.41 -1.33
C LEU A 101 40.48 11.77 -0.83
N GLY A 102 41.34 11.78 0.18
CA GLY A 102 41.76 13.05 0.84
C GLY A 102 40.53 13.77 1.42
N ASP A 103 40.27 14.99 0.95
CA ASP A 103 39.11 15.80 1.40
C ASP A 103 37.81 15.52 0.58
N ASP A 104 37.91 14.75 -0.49
CA ASP A 104 36.77 14.46 -1.36
C ASP A 104 35.85 13.36 -0.80
N TYR A 105 34.68 13.22 -1.40
CA TYR A 105 33.66 12.21 -1.07
C TYR A 105 33.46 11.24 -2.22
N LEU A 106 33.12 10.01 -1.89
CA LEU A 106 32.71 8.99 -2.85
C LEU A 106 31.22 8.65 -2.63
N VAL A 107 30.45 8.63 -3.72
CA VAL A 107 29.06 8.18 -3.69
C VAL A 107 28.98 6.70 -4.05
N VAL A 108 28.38 5.92 -3.16
CA VAL A 108 28.18 4.48 -3.32
C VAL A 108 26.68 4.16 -3.30
N TYR A 109 26.18 3.60 -4.36
CA TYR A 109 24.78 3.17 -4.43
C TYR A 109 24.62 1.76 -3.89
N VAL A 110 23.56 1.57 -3.11
CA VAL A 110 23.15 0.28 -2.56
C VAL A 110 21.69 0.05 -2.91
N HIS A 111 21.37 -1.13 -3.42
CA HIS A 111 19.98 -1.42 -3.76
C HIS A 111 19.25 -2.01 -2.56
N ASN A 112 18.41 -1.17 -1.90
CA ASN A 112 17.78 -1.45 -0.61
C ASN A 112 18.75 -1.30 0.58
N LEU A 113 19.45 -0.17 0.64
CA LEU A 113 20.41 0.18 1.70
C LEU A 113 19.98 -0.19 3.13
N SER A 114 18.70 -0.30 3.39
CA SER A 114 18.19 -0.69 4.72
C SER A 114 18.61 -2.09 5.14
N TYR A 115 18.90 -2.97 4.20
CA TYR A 115 19.42 -4.31 4.48
C TYR A 115 20.89 -4.25 4.85
N GLU A 116 21.74 -3.70 3.99
CA GLU A 116 23.19 -3.59 4.20
C GLU A 116 23.51 -2.70 5.39
N PHE A 117 22.72 -1.63 5.61
CA PHE A 117 22.88 -0.74 6.76
C PHE A 117 22.79 -1.48 8.09
N GLN A 118 21.96 -2.52 8.20
CA GLN A 118 21.84 -3.28 9.44
C GLN A 118 23.18 -3.95 9.80
N PHE A 119 23.89 -4.48 8.82
CA PHE A 119 25.23 -5.06 9.03
C PHE A 119 26.28 -3.97 9.28
N LEU A 120 26.27 -2.90 8.47
CA LEU A 120 27.21 -1.78 8.63
C LEU A 120 27.09 -1.13 10.00
N ALA A 121 25.87 -1.04 10.55
CA ALA A 121 25.64 -0.50 11.90
C ALA A 121 26.18 -1.40 13.03
N GLY A 122 26.44 -2.67 12.74
CA GLY A 122 27.16 -3.59 13.65
C GLY A 122 28.67 -3.41 13.61
N LEU A 123 29.19 -2.77 12.55
CA LEU A 123 30.64 -2.64 12.31
C LEU A 123 31.15 -1.23 12.58
N TYR A 124 30.30 -0.23 12.36
CA TYR A 124 30.69 1.18 12.44
C TYR A 124 29.71 1.94 13.35
N PRO A 125 30.22 2.69 14.36
CA PRO A 125 29.38 3.43 15.29
C PRO A 125 28.86 4.73 14.67
N PHE A 126 27.84 4.62 13.83
CA PHE A 126 27.24 5.79 13.16
C PHE A 126 26.76 6.85 14.14
N LYS A 127 27.09 8.09 13.87
CA LYS A 127 26.54 9.26 14.56
C LYS A 127 25.17 9.60 13.98
N THR A 128 24.31 10.22 14.77
CA THR A 128 22.98 10.68 14.33
C THR A 128 23.04 11.53 13.06
N SER A 129 24.06 12.39 12.91
CA SER A 129 24.24 13.26 11.73
C SER A 129 24.68 12.51 10.47
N GLU A 130 25.16 11.27 10.60
CA GLU A 130 25.66 10.43 9.51
C GLU A 130 24.57 9.57 8.89
N VAL A 131 23.38 9.44 9.54
CA VAL A 131 22.28 8.60 9.06
C VAL A 131 21.07 9.46 8.74
N PHE A 132 20.52 9.28 7.55
CA PHE A 132 19.24 9.88 7.16
C PHE A 132 18.23 8.82 6.77
N ALA A 133 17.23 8.61 7.63
CA ALA A 133 16.14 7.68 7.43
C ALA A 133 14.83 8.43 7.17
N VAL A 134 13.98 7.88 6.30
CA VAL A 134 12.66 8.45 5.99
C VAL A 134 11.56 7.88 6.90
N GLU A 135 11.77 6.68 7.41
CA GLU A 135 10.97 5.97 8.40
C GLU A 135 11.93 5.10 9.23
N SER A 136 11.45 4.56 10.34
CA SER A 136 12.24 3.57 11.08
C SER A 136 12.70 2.45 10.14
N ARG A 137 14.00 2.15 10.16
CA ARG A 137 14.65 1.13 9.33
C ARG A 137 14.58 1.35 7.80
N LYS A 138 14.15 2.53 7.34
CA LYS A 138 14.19 2.92 5.92
C LYS A 138 15.25 3.98 5.70
N VAL A 139 16.49 3.54 5.58
CA VAL A 139 17.67 4.40 5.40
C VAL A 139 17.72 4.88 3.95
N LEU A 140 17.69 6.20 3.77
CA LEU A 140 17.83 6.83 2.47
C LEU A 140 19.30 7.04 2.11
N LYS A 141 20.10 7.43 3.09
CA LYS A 141 21.55 7.55 2.97
C LYS A 141 22.24 7.44 4.33
N CYS A 142 23.49 7.00 4.32
CA CYS A 142 24.39 7.10 5.47
C CYS A 142 25.80 7.43 5.03
N GLU A 143 26.63 7.87 5.98
CA GLU A 143 28.02 8.28 5.73
C GLU A 143 28.96 7.53 6.66
N MET A 144 30.02 6.93 6.13
CA MET A 144 31.08 6.29 6.91
C MET A 144 32.37 7.11 6.79
N TYR A 145 33.08 7.22 7.89
CA TYR A 145 34.38 7.90 8.00
C TYR A 145 34.40 9.34 7.48
N GLY A 146 33.23 9.96 7.27
CA GLY A 146 33.12 11.32 6.75
C GLY A 146 33.45 11.50 5.26
N HIS A 147 33.64 10.39 4.51
CA HIS A 147 34.04 10.40 3.10
C HIS A 147 33.17 9.52 2.20
N ILE A 148 32.61 8.42 2.72
CA ILE A 148 31.81 7.49 1.92
C ILE A 148 30.33 7.76 2.14
N GLU A 149 29.61 8.21 1.11
CA GLU A 149 28.18 8.47 1.15
C GLU A 149 27.41 7.35 0.44
N TYR A 150 26.78 6.45 1.23
CA TYR A 150 25.88 5.42 0.69
C TYR A 150 24.51 6.00 0.39
N ARG A 151 23.95 5.66 -0.78
CA ARG A 151 22.63 6.10 -1.23
C ARG A 151 21.76 4.93 -1.63
N CYS A 152 20.51 4.93 -1.16
CA CYS A 152 19.54 3.89 -1.47
C CYS A 152 18.95 4.08 -2.87
N SER A 153 19.26 3.18 -3.81
CA SER A 153 18.70 3.22 -5.16
C SER A 153 17.27 2.66 -5.23
N TYR A 154 16.87 1.78 -4.30
CA TYR A 154 15.50 1.30 -4.21
C TYR A 154 14.52 2.45 -3.89
N LEU A 155 14.82 3.30 -2.90
CA LEU A 155 14.01 4.46 -2.57
C LEU A 155 14.03 5.53 -3.68
N GLN A 156 15.12 5.59 -4.45
CA GLN A 156 15.24 6.47 -5.62
C GLN A 156 14.33 6.04 -6.77
N THR A 157 14.24 4.74 -7.05
CA THR A 157 13.54 4.21 -8.22
C THR A 157 12.17 3.63 -7.90
N ASN A 158 11.99 3.11 -6.68
CA ASN A 158 10.83 2.32 -6.25
C ASN A 158 10.60 1.08 -7.15
N MET A 159 11.67 0.45 -7.59
CA MET A 159 11.68 -0.75 -8.43
C MET A 159 12.63 -1.78 -7.86
N SER A 160 12.40 -3.07 -8.10
CA SER A 160 13.43 -4.09 -7.85
C SER A 160 14.63 -3.88 -8.78
N LEU A 161 15.81 -4.39 -8.38
CA LEU A 161 17.02 -4.27 -9.21
C LEU A 161 16.81 -4.87 -10.61
N SER A 162 16.17 -6.04 -10.69
CA SER A 162 15.81 -6.67 -11.96
C SER A 162 14.93 -5.79 -12.85
N GLN A 163 13.94 -5.11 -12.26
CA GLN A 163 13.10 -4.16 -13.00
C GLN A 163 13.88 -2.92 -13.42
N PHE A 164 14.76 -2.41 -12.55
CA PHE A 164 15.54 -1.22 -12.81
C PHE A 164 16.56 -1.44 -13.93
N THR A 165 17.37 -2.50 -13.84
CA THR A 165 18.38 -2.85 -14.87
C THR A 165 17.72 -3.15 -16.21
N LYS A 166 16.63 -3.91 -16.21
CA LYS A 166 15.83 -4.18 -17.42
C LYS A 166 15.26 -2.91 -18.05
N LYS A 167 14.69 -2.01 -17.22
CA LYS A 167 14.12 -0.75 -17.70
C LYS A 167 15.18 0.19 -18.29
N MET A 168 16.37 0.23 -17.69
CA MET A 168 17.47 1.03 -18.23
C MET A 168 18.15 0.37 -19.42
N ASN A 169 17.73 -0.85 -19.79
CA ASN A 169 18.30 -1.64 -20.88
C ASN A 169 19.82 -1.74 -20.81
N VAL A 170 20.32 -1.97 -19.60
CA VAL A 170 21.76 -2.08 -19.37
C VAL A 170 22.28 -3.45 -19.74
N LYS A 171 23.60 -3.55 -19.91
CA LYS A 171 24.28 -4.78 -20.35
C LYS A 171 24.20 -5.86 -19.27
N HIS A 172 24.56 -5.52 -18.03
CA HIS A 172 24.53 -6.44 -16.92
C HIS A 172 23.16 -6.34 -16.23
N GLN A 173 22.25 -7.24 -16.60
CA GLN A 173 20.94 -7.34 -15.95
C GLN A 173 21.03 -8.35 -14.80
N LYS A 174 20.22 -8.10 -13.74
CA LYS A 174 20.12 -9.07 -12.65
C LYS A 174 19.76 -10.44 -13.19
N LEU A 175 20.60 -11.45 -12.87
CA LEU A 175 20.39 -12.82 -13.28
C LEU A 175 19.17 -13.43 -12.58
N SER A 176 18.57 -14.45 -13.19
CA SER A 176 17.39 -15.08 -12.63
C SER A 176 17.76 -15.87 -11.37
N GLY A 177 17.12 -15.59 -10.25
CA GLY A 177 17.27 -16.37 -9.02
C GLY A 177 16.86 -17.84 -9.14
N ALA A 178 16.16 -18.25 -10.21
CA ALA A 178 15.86 -19.65 -10.47
C ALA A 178 17.11 -20.48 -10.85
N GLU A 179 18.19 -19.84 -11.22
CA GLU A 179 19.46 -20.48 -11.58
C GLU A 179 20.48 -20.48 -10.45
N PHE A 180 20.16 -19.83 -9.34
CA PHE A 180 20.99 -19.78 -8.15
C PHE A 180 20.34 -20.58 -7.02
N ASP A 181 21.07 -21.55 -6.49
CA ASP A 181 20.59 -22.38 -5.39
C ASP A 181 20.72 -21.64 -4.05
N TYR A 182 19.63 -21.02 -3.60
CA TYR A 182 19.54 -20.34 -2.30
C TYR A 182 19.44 -21.30 -1.11
N THR A 183 19.22 -22.60 -1.32
CA THR A 183 19.18 -23.60 -0.25
C THR A 183 20.59 -24.04 0.18
N LYS A 184 21.58 -23.83 -0.69
CA LYS A 184 22.98 -24.12 -0.39
C LYS A 184 23.51 -23.08 0.60
N GLN A 185 23.90 -23.53 1.77
CA GLN A 185 24.62 -22.69 2.74
C GLN A 185 26.01 -22.35 2.21
N ARG A 186 26.38 -21.08 2.29
CA ARG A 186 27.71 -20.56 1.89
C ARG A 186 28.25 -19.72 3.03
N TYR A 187 29.53 -19.91 3.30
CA TYR A 187 30.27 -19.23 4.34
C TYR A 187 31.45 -18.45 3.75
N PRO A 188 32.15 -17.59 4.50
CA PRO A 188 33.34 -16.88 4.01
C PRO A 188 34.42 -17.78 3.44
N TRP A 189 34.53 -19.00 3.93
CA TRP A 189 35.49 -20.01 3.47
C TRP A 189 34.94 -20.96 2.39
N THR A 190 33.68 -20.90 2.04
CA THR A 190 33.11 -21.72 0.97
C THR A 190 33.66 -21.26 -0.38
N GLU A 191 34.26 -22.17 -1.13
CA GLU A 191 34.67 -21.86 -2.50
C GLU A 191 33.46 -21.59 -3.39
N LEU A 192 33.48 -20.44 -4.07
CA LEU A 192 32.43 -20.04 -5.00
C LEU A 192 32.82 -20.49 -6.41
N THR A 193 31.87 -21.06 -7.12
CA THR A 193 32.01 -21.31 -8.55
C THR A 193 32.00 -19.99 -9.32
N ASP A 194 32.55 -19.99 -10.50
CA ASP A 194 32.58 -18.84 -11.41
C ASP A 194 31.21 -18.28 -11.67
N ARG A 195 30.20 -19.14 -11.81
CA ARG A 195 28.79 -18.74 -12.01
C ARG A 195 28.21 -18.08 -10.76
N GLU A 196 28.56 -18.58 -9.56
CA GLU A 196 28.14 -17.96 -8.31
C GLU A 196 28.78 -16.58 -8.14
N LEU A 197 30.07 -16.45 -8.48
CA LEU A 197 30.73 -15.13 -8.45
C LEU A 197 30.16 -14.18 -9.49
N GLU A 198 29.91 -14.64 -10.72
CA GLU A 198 29.24 -13.83 -11.74
C GLU A 198 27.86 -13.35 -11.31
N TYR A 199 27.09 -14.22 -10.64
CA TYR A 199 25.80 -13.85 -10.08
C TYR A 199 25.95 -12.67 -9.10
N CYS A 200 26.85 -12.77 -8.14
CA CYS A 200 27.08 -11.75 -7.13
C CYS A 200 27.55 -10.42 -7.74
N VAL A 201 28.52 -10.42 -8.64
CA VAL A 201 29.09 -9.19 -9.22
C VAL A 201 28.14 -8.51 -10.21
N ASN A 202 27.23 -9.26 -10.81
CA ASN A 202 26.28 -8.69 -11.78
C ASN A 202 25.33 -7.67 -11.16
N ASP A 203 24.97 -7.83 -9.88
CA ASP A 203 24.07 -6.92 -9.20
C ASP A 203 24.69 -5.53 -9.07
N VAL A 204 25.94 -5.43 -8.65
CA VAL A 204 26.62 -4.13 -8.50
C VAL A 204 27.01 -3.51 -9.86
N ARG A 205 27.36 -4.32 -10.86
CA ARG A 205 27.62 -3.84 -12.23
C ARG A 205 26.39 -3.24 -12.86
N GLY A 206 25.30 -4.00 -12.87
CA GLY A 206 24.02 -3.56 -13.41
C GLY A 206 23.48 -2.33 -12.69
N LEU A 207 23.71 -2.22 -11.38
CA LEU A 207 23.30 -1.05 -10.61
C LEU A 207 24.06 0.22 -11.06
N VAL A 208 25.38 0.17 -11.20
CA VAL A 208 26.20 1.31 -11.68
C VAL A 208 25.74 1.74 -13.07
N GLU A 209 25.62 0.80 -14.01
CA GLU A 209 25.17 1.08 -15.37
C GLU A 209 23.77 1.73 -15.38
N ALA A 210 22.83 1.20 -14.56
CA ALA A 210 21.48 1.72 -14.49
C ALA A 210 21.41 3.14 -13.90
N ILE A 211 22.18 3.44 -12.86
CA ILE A 211 22.29 4.79 -12.29
C ILE A 211 22.90 5.78 -13.31
N LYS A 212 23.95 5.40 -14.03
CA LYS A 212 24.56 6.23 -15.07
C LYS A 212 23.58 6.49 -16.23
N ALA A 213 22.88 5.45 -16.68
CA ALA A 213 21.85 5.59 -17.72
C ALA A 213 20.70 6.52 -17.25
N GLU A 214 20.28 6.44 -15.98
CA GLU A 214 19.29 7.34 -15.42
C GLU A 214 19.79 8.79 -15.37
N MET A 215 21.02 9.01 -14.90
CA MET A 215 21.64 10.34 -14.91
C MET A 215 21.73 10.93 -16.33
N GLN A 216 22.13 10.13 -17.30
CA GLN A 216 22.22 10.56 -18.70
C GLN A 216 20.85 10.92 -19.25
N ARG A 217 19.84 10.06 -19.05
CA ARG A 217 18.48 10.27 -19.51
C ARG A 217 17.88 11.58 -19.00
N ASP A 218 18.12 11.89 -17.71
CA ASP A 218 17.53 13.04 -17.03
C ASP A 218 18.43 14.27 -16.98
N ASN A 219 19.60 14.20 -17.62
CA ASN A 219 20.65 15.22 -17.61
C ASN A 219 21.06 15.60 -16.19
N ASP A 220 21.16 14.61 -15.31
CA ASP A 220 21.60 14.73 -13.92
C ASP A 220 23.08 14.35 -13.75
N ASN A 221 23.58 14.54 -12.54
CA ASN A 221 24.88 14.07 -12.08
C ASN A 221 24.79 13.77 -10.58
N LEU A 222 25.89 13.40 -9.91
CA LEU A 222 25.92 13.03 -8.49
C LEU A 222 25.33 14.11 -7.53
N TYR A 223 25.34 15.39 -7.94
CA TYR A 223 24.77 16.50 -7.14
C TYR A 223 23.29 16.73 -7.39
N THR A 224 22.77 16.38 -8.56
CA THR A 224 21.43 16.78 -8.98
C THR A 224 20.44 15.63 -9.06
N ILE A 225 20.92 14.39 -9.15
CA ILE A 225 20.05 13.20 -9.17
C ILE A 225 19.23 13.13 -7.88
N PRO A 226 17.90 13.03 -7.97
CA PRO A 226 17.04 12.93 -6.79
C PRO A 226 17.26 11.62 -6.04
N MET A 227 17.25 11.67 -4.71
CA MET A 227 17.41 10.48 -3.86
C MET A 227 16.13 9.67 -3.71
N THR A 228 14.99 10.15 -4.21
CA THR A 228 13.70 9.46 -4.12
C THR A 228 12.93 9.58 -5.43
N SER A 229 12.09 8.60 -5.75
CA SER A 229 11.25 8.61 -6.95
C SER A 229 10.36 9.85 -7.07
N THR A 230 9.86 10.36 -5.95
CA THR A 230 9.08 11.61 -5.89
C THR A 230 9.94 12.87 -6.04
N GLY A 231 11.28 12.76 -5.94
CA GLY A 231 12.20 13.88 -6.07
C GLY A 231 12.14 14.54 -7.44
N TYR A 232 11.97 13.75 -8.50
CA TYR A 232 11.82 14.25 -9.88
C TYR A 232 10.60 15.13 -10.04
N VAL A 233 9.43 14.63 -9.64
CA VAL A 233 8.18 15.41 -9.72
C VAL A 233 8.22 16.64 -8.80
N ARG A 234 8.86 16.52 -7.64
CA ARG A 234 9.04 17.64 -6.72
C ARG A 234 9.92 18.75 -7.34
N ARG A 235 10.95 18.38 -8.06
CA ARG A 235 11.81 19.31 -8.80
C ARG A 235 11.01 20.09 -9.85
N ASP A 236 10.23 19.40 -10.68
CA ASP A 236 9.42 20.00 -11.73
C ASP A 236 8.28 20.85 -11.15
N ALA A 237 7.57 20.37 -10.14
CA ALA A 237 6.54 21.13 -9.47
C ALA A 237 7.09 22.39 -8.80
N LYS A 238 8.23 22.32 -8.11
CA LYS A 238 8.92 23.49 -7.56
C LYS A 238 9.30 24.51 -8.63
N LYS A 239 9.76 24.04 -9.80
CA LYS A 239 10.14 24.93 -10.91
C LYS A 239 8.97 25.79 -11.37
N VAL A 240 7.78 25.19 -11.54
CA VAL A 240 6.58 25.91 -12.00
C VAL A 240 5.92 26.74 -10.90
N MET A 241 6.00 26.31 -9.64
CA MET A 241 5.36 26.96 -8.49
C MET A 241 6.21 28.04 -7.81
N ASN A 242 7.52 28.08 -8.05
CA ASN A 242 8.41 29.11 -7.52
C ASN A 242 8.38 30.42 -8.32
N ALA A 243 7.50 30.52 -9.34
CA ALA A 243 7.32 31.78 -10.04
C ALA A 243 6.89 32.89 -9.07
N ARG A 244 7.44 34.11 -9.26
CA ARG A 244 7.13 35.28 -8.43
C ARG A 244 5.63 35.56 -8.47
N GLY A 245 5.02 35.73 -7.34
CA GLY A 245 3.56 35.84 -7.21
C GLY A 245 2.94 34.53 -6.72
N ILE A 246 3.05 33.43 -7.48
CA ILE A 246 2.51 32.12 -7.07
C ILE A 246 3.08 31.68 -5.71
N LYS A 247 4.40 31.79 -5.55
CA LYS A 247 5.06 31.43 -4.29
C LYS A 247 4.55 32.26 -3.11
N ALA A 248 4.35 33.56 -3.30
CA ALA A 248 3.84 34.44 -2.24
C ALA A 248 2.41 34.06 -1.86
N GLU A 249 1.54 33.77 -2.82
CA GLU A 249 0.17 33.28 -2.59
C GLU A 249 0.16 31.96 -1.82
N VAL A 250 1.00 31.00 -2.24
CA VAL A 250 1.15 29.70 -1.56
C VAL A 250 1.58 29.87 -0.12
N ILE A 251 2.59 30.69 0.15
CA ILE A 251 3.07 30.94 1.52
C ILE A 251 2.00 31.67 2.35
N GLY A 252 1.32 32.66 1.79
CA GLY A 252 0.27 33.40 2.47
C GLY A 252 -1.01 32.59 2.73
N SER A 253 -1.19 31.47 2.03
CA SER A 253 -2.34 30.57 2.19
C SER A 253 -2.04 29.32 3.04
N GLN A 254 -0.84 29.22 3.66
CA GLN A 254 -0.53 28.11 4.54
C GLN A 254 -1.39 28.15 5.82
N PRO A 255 -1.78 26.99 6.37
CA PRO A 255 -2.56 26.95 7.60
C PRO A 255 -1.73 27.35 8.82
N ASP A 256 -2.38 27.97 9.79
CA ASP A 256 -1.90 28.00 11.17
C ASP A 256 -2.10 26.62 11.84
N ILE A 257 -1.76 26.50 13.12
CA ILE A 257 -1.78 25.23 13.82
C ILE A 257 -3.21 24.68 13.99
N ASP A 258 -4.18 25.55 14.31
CA ASP A 258 -5.56 25.11 14.58
C ASP A 258 -6.24 24.64 13.28
N LEU A 259 -6.09 25.42 12.22
CA LEU A 259 -6.56 25.04 10.89
C LEU A 259 -5.84 23.77 10.38
N TYR A 260 -4.52 23.67 10.59
CA TYR A 260 -3.75 22.48 10.21
C TYR A 260 -4.30 21.23 10.89
N MET A 261 -4.59 21.29 12.20
CA MET A 261 -5.16 20.15 12.93
C MET A 261 -6.54 19.78 12.40
N ALA A 262 -7.40 20.77 12.14
CA ALA A 262 -8.72 20.51 11.53
C ALA A 262 -8.62 19.90 10.13
N LEU A 263 -7.68 20.36 9.29
CA LEU A 263 -7.42 19.80 7.97
C LEU A 263 -6.87 18.36 8.02
N ARG A 264 -6.00 18.08 9.00
CA ARG A 264 -5.44 16.75 9.22
C ARG A 264 -6.51 15.76 9.64
N ASP A 265 -7.40 16.16 10.55
CA ASP A 265 -8.52 15.36 11.00
C ASP A 265 -9.54 15.13 9.87
N ALA A 266 -9.80 16.13 9.04
CA ALA A 266 -10.68 16.05 7.87
C ALA A 266 -10.07 15.26 6.70
N PHE A 267 -8.75 15.05 6.68
CA PHE A 267 -8.10 14.33 5.58
C PHE A 267 -8.52 12.87 5.54
N ARG A 268 -9.05 12.47 4.39
CA ARG A 268 -9.35 11.07 4.05
C ARG A 268 -8.72 10.75 2.71
N GLY A 269 -8.13 9.56 2.59
CA GLY A 269 -7.65 9.03 1.31
C GLY A 269 -8.78 8.66 0.33
N GLY A 270 -8.45 7.87 -0.66
CA GLY A 270 -9.44 7.23 -1.53
C GLY A 270 -10.34 6.26 -0.76
N ASP A 271 -11.57 6.11 -1.20
CA ASP A 271 -12.51 5.19 -0.58
C ASP A 271 -12.29 3.75 -1.07
N THR A 272 -12.12 2.82 -0.12
CA THR A 272 -12.06 1.39 -0.40
C THR A 272 -13.09 0.70 0.49
N HIS A 273 -14.03 -0.01 -0.12
CA HIS A 273 -15.14 -0.60 0.63
C HIS A 273 -15.77 -1.78 -0.10
N ALA A 274 -16.15 -2.81 0.68
CA ALA A 274 -16.97 -3.92 0.22
C ALA A 274 -18.43 -3.68 0.61
N SER A 275 -19.35 -3.95 -0.31
CA SER A 275 -20.76 -3.92 0.02
C SER A 275 -21.09 -4.93 1.11
N ARG A 276 -21.78 -4.50 2.16
CA ARG A 276 -22.20 -5.36 3.27
C ARG A 276 -23.13 -6.51 2.84
N PHE A 277 -23.77 -6.39 1.67
CA PHE A 277 -24.67 -7.39 1.15
C PHE A 277 -23.95 -8.51 0.38
N TYR A 278 -22.71 -8.24 -0.06
CA TYR A 278 -21.92 -9.18 -0.87
C TYR A 278 -20.61 -9.61 -0.21
N ALA A 279 -20.18 -8.94 0.86
CA ALA A 279 -18.96 -9.31 1.56
C ALA A 279 -19.05 -10.76 2.08
N GLY A 280 -18.00 -11.57 1.85
CA GLY A 280 -17.92 -12.98 2.19
C GLY A 280 -18.62 -13.92 1.20
N ALA A 281 -19.51 -13.42 0.36
CA ALA A 281 -20.20 -14.25 -0.64
C ALA A 281 -19.44 -14.35 -1.96
N ILE A 282 -19.61 -15.47 -2.67
CA ILE A 282 -19.17 -15.58 -4.07
C ILE A 282 -20.25 -14.98 -4.95
N VAL A 283 -19.88 -13.89 -5.63
CA VAL A 283 -20.78 -13.14 -6.51
C VAL A 283 -20.46 -13.49 -7.96
N GLU A 284 -21.46 -13.83 -8.75
CA GLU A 284 -21.31 -14.18 -10.16
C GLU A 284 -21.58 -12.99 -11.09
N ASN A 285 -20.96 -13.01 -12.28
CA ASN A 285 -21.15 -12.02 -13.32
C ASN A 285 -20.92 -10.58 -12.86
N VAL A 286 -19.71 -10.32 -12.36
CA VAL A 286 -19.30 -8.99 -11.87
C VAL A 286 -18.56 -8.25 -12.97
N GLU A 287 -18.96 -7.01 -13.23
CA GLU A 287 -18.26 -6.08 -14.12
C GLU A 287 -17.44 -5.08 -13.31
N SER A 288 -16.29 -4.66 -13.87
CA SER A 288 -15.38 -3.68 -13.27
C SER A 288 -15.24 -2.47 -14.19
N TYR A 289 -15.44 -1.29 -13.62
CA TYR A 289 -15.16 -0.01 -14.26
C TYR A 289 -14.12 0.76 -13.45
N ASP A 290 -13.18 1.37 -14.16
CA ASP A 290 -12.09 2.18 -13.59
C ASP A 290 -12.18 3.62 -14.09
N ARG A 291 -11.86 4.59 -13.22
CA ARG A 291 -11.89 6.00 -13.55
C ARG A 291 -10.53 6.46 -14.07
N SER A 292 -10.44 6.70 -15.37
CA SER A 292 -9.19 7.05 -16.04
C SER A 292 -8.55 8.30 -15.45
N SER A 293 -7.34 8.15 -14.87
CA SER A 293 -6.56 9.26 -14.28
C SER A 293 -7.37 10.12 -13.29
N SER A 294 -8.00 9.48 -12.31
CA SER A 294 -8.95 10.07 -11.36
C SER A 294 -8.41 11.31 -10.64
N TYR A 295 -7.26 11.21 -9.95
CA TYR A 295 -6.66 12.36 -9.27
C TYR A 295 -6.19 13.48 -10.22
N PRO A 296 -5.53 13.18 -11.35
CA PRO A 296 -5.22 14.19 -12.35
C PRO A 296 -6.45 14.96 -12.87
N ASP A 297 -7.55 14.27 -13.11
CA ASP A 297 -8.79 14.90 -13.54
C ASP A 297 -9.28 15.93 -12.51
N VAL A 298 -9.42 15.54 -11.25
CA VAL A 298 -9.91 16.47 -10.23
C VAL A 298 -8.95 17.64 -10.01
N ILE A 299 -7.63 17.42 -10.11
CA ILE A 299 -6.62 18.50 -10.02
C ILE A 299 -6.83 19.55 -11.13
N VAL A 300 -7.12 19.11 -12.34
CA VAL A 300 -7.29 20.01 -13.48
C VAL A 300 -8.67 20.65 -13.51
N ASN A 301 -9.72 19.90 -13.19
CA ASN A 301 -11.11 20.26 -13.50
C ASN A 301 -11.93 20.74 -12.28
N CYS A 302 -11.43 20.57 -11.05
CA CYS A 302 -12.15 21.03 -9.86
C CYS A 302 -11.55 22.31 -9.28
N GLN A 303 -12.32 22.96 -8.42
CA GLN A 303 -11.90 24.16 -7.69
C GLN A 303 -11.43 23.81 -6.28
N TYR A 304 -10.55 24.63 -5.74
CA TYR A 304 -9.84 24.42 -4.49
C TYR A 304 -9.87 25.66 -3.60
N PRO A 305 -9.71 25.55 -2.27
CA PRO A 305 -9.50 26.69 -1.39
C PRO A 305 -8.12 27.32 -1.71
N ILE A 306 -8.10 28.42 -2.42
CA ILE A 306 -6.86 29.08 -2.86
C ILE A 306 -6.50 30.33 -2.07
N THR A 307 -7.42 30.90 -1.31
CA THR A 307 -7.15 32.02 -0.43
C THR A 307 -6.87 31.56 1.00
N PRO A 308 -6.23 32.38 1.84
CA PRO A 308 -6.18 32.08 3.26
C PRO A 308 -7.57 31.76 3.81
N PHE A 309 -7.62 30.84 4.75
CA PHE A 309 -8.86 30.55 5.45
C PHE A 309 -9.16 31.60 6.51
N TYR A 310 -10.42 31.94 6.64
CA TYR A 310 -10.94 32.82 7.67
C TYR A 310 -11.66 31.98 8.72
N HIS A 311 -11.26 32.14 9.98
CA HIS A 311 -11.88 31.46 11.12
C HIS A 311 -13.23 32.11 11.44
N VAL A 312 -14.25 31.28 11.59
CA VAL A 312 -15.60 31.71 11.97
C VAL A 312 -15.91 31.36 13.41
N GLY A 313 -15.32 30.25 13.92
CA GLY A 313 -15.64 29.66 15.19
C GLY A 313 -16.90 28.80 15.13
N ALA A 314 -17.60 28.69 16.26
CA ALA A 314 -18.87 27.96 16.34
C ALA A 314 -19.93 28.60 15.42
N ALA A 315 -20.66 27.74 14.70
CA ALA A 315 -21.60 28.16 13.68
C ALA A 315 -22.87 27.29 13.72
N SER A 316 -23.88 27.73 13.02
CA SER A 316 -25.11 26.94 12.81
C SER A 316 -25.07 26.20 11.47
N LEU A 317 -25.90 25.17 11.33
CA LEU A 317 -26.08 24.49 10.03
C LEU A 317 -26.60 25.45 8.95
N GLN A 318 -27.30 26.52 9.33
CA GLN A 318 -27.75 27.58 8.40
C GLN A 318 -26.56 28.38 7.87
N ASP A 319 -25.56 28.66 8.71
CA ASP A 319 -24.33 29.34 8.29
C ASP A 319 -23.57 28.47 7.32
N VAL A 320 -23.42 27.17 7.59
CA VAL A 320 -22.80 26.19 6.65
C VAL A 320 -23.49 26.26 5.30
N LYS A 321 -24.86 26.16 5.26
CA LYS A 321 -25.62 26.23 4.01
C LYS A 321 -25.45 27.58 3.32
N TYR A 322 -25.38 28.69 4.08
CA TYR A 322 -25.11 30.01 3.55
C TYR A 322 -23.76 30.09 2.85
N TYR A 323 -22.68 29.68 3.53
CA TYR A 323 -21.36 29.73 2.95
C TYR A 323 -21.20 28.77 1.76
N MET A 324 -21.78 27.58 1.81
CA MET A 324 -21.82 26.65 0.66
C MET A 324 -22.55 27.27 -0.54
N LYS A 325 -23.69 27.92 -0.33
CA LYS A 325 -24.42 28.64 -1.39
C LYS A 325 -23.62 29.80 -1.97
N LYS A 326 -22.74 30.42 -1.18
CA LYS A 326 -21.81 31.47 -1.64
C LYS A 326 -20.56 30.93 -2.32
N GLY A 327 -20.48 29.62 -2.57
CA GLY A 327 -19.34 28.99 -3.22
C GLY A 327 -18.05 29.09 -2.39
N ARG A 328 -18.16 28.89 -1.07
CA ARG A 328 -17.00 28.84 -0.17
C ARG A 328 -16.60 27.40 0.11
N ALA A 329 -15.30 27.17 0.11
CA ALA A 329 -14.72 25.96 0.67
C ALA A 329 -14.76 26.04 2.19
N LEU A 330 -15.24 25.00 2.86
CA LEU A 330 -15.32 24.92 4.31
C LEU A 330 -14.54 23.73 4.83
N VAL A 331 -13.89 23.91 5.96
CA VAL A 331 -13.49 22.83 6.85
C VAL A 331 -14.11 23.10 8.21
N MET A 332 -14.65 22.07 8.84
CA MET A 332 -15.39 22.22 10.08
C MET A 332 -15.27 21.00 10.97
N ARG A 333 -15.33 21.22 12.29
CA ARG A 333 -15.54 20.19 13.31
C ARG A 333 -17.01 20.14 13.63
N ILE A 334 -17.59 18.96 13.53
CA ILE A 334 -19.02 18.73 13.74
C ILE A 334 -19.26 17.68 14.80
N ALA A 335 -20.30 17.90 15.62
CA ALA A 335 -20.89 16.89 16.47
C ALA A 335 -22.32 16.59 16.01
N MET A 336 -22.66 15.33 15.93
CA MET A 336 -23.97 14.85 15.48
C MET A 336 -24.60 13.97 16.57
N TYR A 337 -25.87 14.19 16.84
CA TYR A 337 -26.64 13.46 17.84
C TYR A 337 -27.71 12.58 17.19
N ASN A 338 -27.81 11.31 17.64
CA ASN A 338 -28.74 10.32 17.12
C ASN A 338 -28.69 10.22 15.59
N VAL A 339 -27.45 10.13 15.07
CA VAL A 339 -27.20 10.00 13.65
C VAL A 339 -27.61 8.62 13.14
N ARG A 340 -28.25 8.57 11.98
CA ARG A 340 -28.71 7.32 11.36
C ARG A 340 -28.77 7.45 9.84
N LEU A 341 -28.52 6.36 9.14
CA LEU A 341 -28.71 6.31 7.68
C LEU A 341 -30.17 6.54 7.32
N ARG A 342 -30.43 7.39 6.33
CA ARG A 342 -31.76 7.56 5.72
C ARG A 342 -32.22 6.32 5.01
N ASP A 343 -31.33 5.76 4.20
CA ASP A 343 -31.57 4.49 3.51
C ASP A 343 -30.74 3.38 4.18
N LYS A 344 -31.44 2.55 4.97
CA LYS A 344 -30.83 1.38 5.61
C LYS A 344 -30.26 0.35 4.62
N TYR A 345 -30.63 0.43 3.35
CA TYR A 345 -30.13 -0.43 2.28
C TYR A 345 -28.95 0.19 1.51
N SER A 346 -28.48 1.36 1.91
CA SER A 346 -27.30 1.95 1.28
C SER A 346 -26.12 0.94 1.28
N PRO A 347 -25.58 0.57 0.10
CA PRO A 347 -24.51 -0.42 0.02
C PRO A 347 -23.18 0.11 0.59
N VAL A 348 -23.00 1.44 0.62
CA VAL A 348 -21.80 2.10 1.13
C VAL A 348 -22.21 3.28 2.01
N PRO A 349 -22.32 3.09 3.33
CA PRO A 349 -22.45 4.19 4.26
C PRO A 349 -21.20 5.08 4.20
N TYR A 350 -21.39 6.42 4.26
CA TYR A 350 -20.27 7.32 3.98
C TYR A 350 -19.31 7.55 5.15
N ILE A 351 -19.80 7.58 6.39
CA ILE A 351 -19.00 7.94 7.58
C ILE A 351 -18.12 6.74 8.00
N PRO A 352 -16.77 6.82 7.89
CA PRO A 352 -15.89 5.77 8.43
C PRO A 352 -15.65 6.01 9.91
N LYS A 353 -15.83 4.99 10.75
CA LYS A 353 -15.56 5.05 12.19
C LYS A 353 -14.12 5.48 12.49
N ALA A 354 -13.16 4.99 11.73
CA ALA A 354 -11.73 5.34 11.90
C ALA A 354 -11.41 6.83 11.68
N LYS A 355 -12.38 7.64 11.21
CA LYS A 355 -12.23 9.08 11.00
C LYS A 355 -13.13 9.92 11.92
N THR A 356 -13.77 9.29 12.87
CA THR A 356 -14.46 9.98 13.96
C THR A 356 -13.49 10.20 15.12
N GLN A 357 -13.54 11.38 15.75
CA GLN A 357 -12.83 11.67 16.99
C GLN A 357 -13.56 11.04 18.19
N SER A 358 -14.88 10.98 18.12
CA SER A 358 -15.74 10.29 19.05
C SER A 358 -16.86 9.57 18.32
N CYS A 359 -17.25 8.38 18.80
CA CYS A 359 -18.36 7.62 18.24
C CYS A 359 -18.93 6.72 19.33
N VAL A 360 -20.09 7.10 19.88
CA VAL A 360 -20.71 6.49 21.06
C VAL A 360 -21.95 5.71 20.65
N ASN A 361 -22.09 4.50 21.19
CA ASN A 361 -23.24 3.60 20.96
C ASN A 361 -23.56 3.47 19.46
N ALA A 362 -22.54 3.14 18.66
CA ALA A 362 -22.64 3.09 17.22
C ALA A 362 -22.92 1.69 16.70
N GLU A 363 -23.83 1.59 15.75
CA GLU A 363 -23.95 0.44 14.87
C GLU A 363 -23.01 0.62 13.69
N ILE A 364 -22.14 -0.37 13.47
CA ILE A 364 -21.06 -0.29 12.48
C ILE A 364 -21.10 -1.51 11.57
N ASP A 365 -20.88 -1.26 10.29
CA ASP A 365 -20.76 -2.32 9.29
C ASP A 365 -19.56 -2.04 8.36
N ASN A 366 -18.63 -2.98 8.26
CA ASN A 366 -17.41 -2.84 7.47
C ASN A 366 -16.65 -1.52 7.74
N GLY A 367 -16.54 -1.14 9.01
CA GLY A 367 -15.87 0.09 9.42
C GLY A 367 -16.65 1.38 9.10
N ARG A 368 -17.93 1.28 8.71
CA ARG A 368 -18.82 2.42 8.41
C ARG A 368 -19.91 2.53 9.44
N VAL A 369 -20.18 3.75 9.86
CA VAL A 369 -21.24 4.06 10.83
C VAL A 369 -22.61 3.99 10.14
N LEU A 370 -23.48 3.14 10.65
CA LEU A 370 -24.88 3.04 10.25
C LEU A 370 -25.74 3.98 11.11
N SER A 371 -25.52 3.94 12.41
CA SER A 371 -26.14 4.83 13.39
C SER A 371 -25.18 5.06 14.56
N ALA A 372 -25.34 6.16 15.28
CA ALA A 372 -24.66 6.43 16.53
C ALA A 372 -25.47 7.40 17.37
N GLU A 373 -25.42 7.24 18.69
CA GLU A 373 -26.04 8.20 19.63
C GLU A 373 -25.31 9.54 19.59
N TYR A 374 -23.98 9.50 19.53
CA TYR A 374 -23.15 10.68 19.43
C TYR A 374 -21.94 10.40 18.52
N LEU A 375 -21.59 11.40 17.69
CA LEU A 375 -20.46 11.30 16.75
C LEU A 375 -19.81 12.66 16.57
N GLU A 376 -18.49 12.71 16.72
CA GLU A 376 -17.66 13.87 16.37
C GLU A 376 -16.72 13.56 15.21
N MET A 377 -16.59 14.50 14.28
CA MET A 377 -15.61 14.39 13.19
C MET A 377 -15.28 15.75 12.57
N ALA A 378 -14.13 15.80 11.89
CA ALA A 378 -13.80 16.92 11.02
C ALA A 378 -14.14 16.59 9.56
N VAL A 379 -14.70 17.55 8.83
CA VAL A 379 -15.18 17.36 7.46
C VAL A 379 -14.91 18.58 6.59
N THR A 380 -14.78 18.35 5.28
CA THR A 380 -14.88 19.40 4.27
C THR A 380 -16.33 19.67 3.91
N ASP A 381 -16.62 20.81 3.23
CA ASP A 381 -17.96 21.07 2.67
C ASP A 381 -18.41 19.99 1.69
N ILE A 382 -17.48 19.36 0.96
CA ILE A 382 -17.78 18.26 0.03
C ILE A 382 -18.25 17.02 0.80
N ASP A 383 -17.53 16.65 1.87
CA ASP A 383 -17.88 15.50 2.72
C ASP A 383 -19.20 15.80 3.47
N MET A 384 -19.34 17.02 3.99
CA MET A 384 -20.56 17.44 4.70
C MET A 384 -21.82 17.32 3.83
N LYS A 385 -21.71 17.68 2.55
CA LYS A 385 -22.82 17.52 1.61
C LYS A 385 -23.25 16.07 1.48
N ILE A 386 -22.29 15.15 1.30
CA ILE A 386 -22.58 13.72 1.18
C ILE A 386 -23.18 13.17 2.49
N ILE A 387 -22.68 13.63 3.64
CA ILE A 387 -23.23 13.25 4.95
C ILE A 387 -24.67 13.72 5.08
N LEU A 388 -24.96 14.98 4.76
CA LEU A 388 -26.32 15.53 4.81
C LEU A 388 -27.28 14.85 3.81
N ASP A 389 -26.77 14.31 2.72
CA ASP A 389 -27.57 13.58 1.73
C ASP A 389 -27.89 12.15 2.22
N GLN A 390 -27.00 11.52 3.01
CA GLN A 390 -27.13 10.11 3.41
C GLN A 390 -27.66 9.89 4.83
N TYR A 391 -27.45 10.83 5.73
CA TYR A 391 -27.78 10.68 7.14
C TYR A 391 -28.80 11.69 7.62
N ASP A 392 -29.63 11.23 8.56
CA ASP A 392 -30.42 12.09 9.44
C ASP A 392 -29.75 12.14 10.81
N ALA A 393 -29.88 13.27 11.48
CA ALA A 393 -29.49 13.46 12.87
C ALA A 393 -30.50 14.35 13.57
N ASP A 394 -30.72 14.10 14.86
CA ASP A 394 -31.67 14.94 15.62
C ASP A 394 -31.11 16.36 15.86
N ASN A 395 -29.77 16.44 15.99
CA ASN A 395 -29.05 17.72 16.05
C ASN A 395 -27.67 17.61 15.40
N ILE A 396 -27.23 18.69 14.76
CA ILE A 396 -25.87 18.86 14.20
C ILE A 396 -25.32 20.17 14.74
N VAL A 397 -24.26 20.07 15.51
CA VAL A 397 -23.52 21.22 16.06
C VAL A 397 -22.26 21.42 15.25
N ILE A 398 -22.00 22.65 14.83
CA ILE A 398 -20.75 23.06 14.21
C ILE A 398 -19.92 23.70 15.31
N GLU A 399 -18.97 22.94 15.83
CA GLU A 399 -18.14 23.37 16.96
C GLU A 399 -17.11 24.40 16.54
N ASP A 400 -16.58 24.25 15.33
CA ASP A 400 -15.60 25.16 14.77
C ASP A 400 -15.63 25.11 13.24
N MET A 401 -15.39 26.25 12.58
CA MET A 401 -15.48 26.36 11.13
C MET A 401 -14.52 27.40 10.56
N TRP A 402 -13.94 27.07 9.43
CA TRP A 402 -13.12 27.97 8.61
C TRP A 402 -13.67 27.99 7.18
N HIS A 403 -13.54 29.12 6.49
CA HIS A 403 -13.91 29.23 5.09
C HIS A 403 -12.83 29.87 4.22
N SER A 404 -12.74 29.47 2.96
CA SER A 404 -11.89 30.04 1.93
C SER A 404 -12.66 30.27 0.63
N ARG A 405 -12.09 31.01 -0.32
CA ARG A 405 -12.69 31.12 -1.66
C ARG A 405 -12.25 29.95 -2.54
N TYR A 406 -13.18 29.43 -3.28
CA TYR A 406 -12.91 28.47 -4.36
C TYR A 406 -12.35 29.14 -5.60
N SER A 407 -11.31 28.57 -6.17
CA SER A 407 -10.85 28.81 -7.53
C SER A 407 -10.04 27.61 -8.05
N TYR A 408 -9.69 27.63 -9.31
CA TYR A 408 -8.78 26.60 -9.85
C TYR A 408 -7.37 26.76 -9.29
N LEU A 409 -6.67 25.65 -9.17
CA LEU A 409 -5.25 25.65 -8.85
C LEU A 409 -4.45 26.50 -9.84
N PRO A 410 -3.27 27.01 -9.47
CA PRO A 410 -2.43 27.82 -10.35
C PRO A 410 -2.28 27.18 -11.73
N ARG A 411 -2.49 27.98 -12.78
CA ARG A 411 -2.45 27.49 -14.17
C ARG A 411 -1.17 26.70 -14.46
N ALA A 412 -0.02 27.18 -13.99
CA ALA A 412 1.26 26.52 -14.19
C ALA A 412 1.28 25.07 -13.65
N TYR A 413 0.61 24.82 -12.52
CA TYR A 413 0.50 23.48 -11.95
C TYR A 413 -0.44 22.57 -12.76
N ARG A 414 -1.60 23.09 -13.16
CA ARG A 414 -2.55 22.36 -14.01
C ARG A 414 -1.95 21.99 -15.38
N GLU A 415 -1.19 22.91 -15.98
CA GLU A 415 -0.46 22.63 -17.23
C GLU A 415 0.62 21.54 -17.05
N LEU A 416 1.29 21.49 -15.88
CA LEU A 416 2.23 20.41 -15.57
C LEU A 416 1.53 19.03 -15.52
N VAL A 417 0.34 18.97 -14.89
CA VAL A 417 -0.47 17.74 -14.85
C VAL A 417 -0.86 17.32 -16.28
N LYS A 418 -1.37 18.23 -17.08
CA LYS A 418 -1.74 17.96 -18.48
C LYS A 418 -0.53 17.50 -19.31
N LYS A 419 0.62 18.14 -19.15
CA LYS A 419 1.86 17.73 -19.80
C LYS A 419 2.19 16.26 -19.57
N TYR A 420 2.18 15.82 -18.30
CA TYR A 420 2.48 14.42 -17.98
C TYR A 420 1.41 13.45 -18.48
N TYR A 421 0.15 13.88 -18.51
CA TYR A 421 -0.92 13.07 -19.08
C TYR A 421 -0.77 12.87 -20.59
N VAL A 422 -0.45 13.93 -21.32
CA VAL A 422 -0.17 13.88 -22.76
C VAL A 422 1.01 12.95 -23.02
N GLN A 423 2.13 13.16 -22.33
CA GLN A 423 3.33 12.32 -22.48
C GLN A 423 3.02 10.83 -22.22
N LYS A 424 2.30 10.53 -21.14
CA LYS A 424 1.86 9.15 -20.84
C LYS A 424 1.01 8.59 -21.99
N THR A 425 0.08 9.36 -22.51
CA THR A 425 -0.88 8.89 -23.54
C THR A 425 -0.20 8.66 -24.89
N GLU A 426 0.64 9.59 -25.33
CA GLU A 426 1.40 9.51 -26.58
C GLU A 426 2.43 8.36 -26.59
N LEU A 427 2.93 7.95 -25.45
CA LEU A 427 3.92 6.88 -25.32
C LEU A 427 3.29 5.49 -25.12
N LYS A 428 1.94 5.41 -24.95
CA LYS A 428 1.25 4.15 -24.64
C LYS A 428 1.33 3.16 -25.81
N GLY A 429 2.05 2.05 -25.57
CA GLY A 429 2.18 0.97 -26.55
C GLY A 429 3.12 1.26 -27.72
N VAL A 430 3.96 2.29 -27.61
CA VAL A 430 5.05 2.59 -28.55
C VAL A 430 6.25 1.71 -28.20
N GLU A 431 6.69 0.92 -29.16
CA GLU A 431 7.83 -0.01 -28.99
C GLU A 431 9.12 0.76 -28.64
N GLY A 432 9.84 0.30 -27.63
CA GLY A 432 11.08 0.93 -27.13
C GLY A 432 10.87 2.17 -26.26
N MET A 433 9.61 2.59 -26.00
CA MET A 433 9.29 3.76 -25.19
C MET A 433 8.66 3.41 -23.83
N GLU A 434 8.65 2.12 -23.46
CA GLU A 434 8.02 1.61 -22.23
C GLU A 434 8.55 2.32 -20.98
N VAL A 435 9.86 2.58 -20.94
CA VAL A 435 10.54 3.27 -19.82
C VAL A 435 10.01 4.68 -19.64
N TYR A 436 9.85 5.42 -20.74
CA TYR A 436 9.36 6.80 -20.74
C TYR A 436 7.86 6.84 -20.41
N TYR A 437 7.08 5.88 -20.92
CA TYR A 437 5.67 5.71 -20.55
C TYR A 437 5.49 5.51 -19.05
N ASP A 438 6.21 4.56 -18.47
CA ASP A 438 6.14 4.25 -17.03
C ASP A 438 6.60 5.44 -16.19
N LYS A 439 7.66 6.15 -16.62
CA LYS A 439 8.11 7.37 -15.96
C LYS A 439 7.01 8.43 -15.96
N SER A 440 6.42 8.72 -17.11
CA SER A 440 5.35 9.72 -17.23
C SER A 440 4.12 9.35 -16.40
N LYS A 441 3.75 8.06 -16.35
CA LYS A 441 2.70 7.53 -15.49
C LYS A 441 3.02 7.73 -14.00
N ASN A 442 4.24 7.42 -13.59
CA ASN A 442 4.67 7.58 -12.20
C ASN A 442 4.73 9.05 -11.78
N LEU A 443 5.25 9.93 -12.65
CA LEU A 443 5.27 11.38 -12.40
C LEU A 443 3.85 11.93 -12.25
N LEU A 444 2.92 11.52 -13.11
CA LEU A 444 1.53 11.95 -13.06
C LEU A 444 0.85 11.53 -11.74
N ASN A 445 1.04 10.27 -11.33
CA ASN A 445 0.48 9.76 -10.09
C ASN A 445 1.12 10.40 -8.83
N SER A 446 2.40 10.73 -8.90
CA SER A 446 3.13 11.34 -7.79
C SER A 446 2.74 12.80 -7.52
N LEU A 447 2.17 13.52 -8.51
CA LEU A 447 1.72 14.90 -8.31
C LEU A 447 0.66 15.00 -7.21
N TYR A 448 -0.32 14.10 -7.20
CA TYR A 448 -1.32 14.03 -6.14
C TYR A 448 -0.69 13.67 -4.78
N GLY A 449 0.09 12.58 -4.74
CA GLY A 449 0.71 12.13 -3.49
C GLY A 449 1.56 13.21 -2.82
N MET A 450 2.20 14.05 -3.62
CA MET A 450 2.99 15.18 -3.12
C MET A 450 2.09 16.28 -2.51
N MET A 451 0.89 16.53 -3.07
CA MET A 451 -0.06 17.50 -2.50
C MET A 451 -0.67 17.02 -1.19
N ALA A 452 -0.96 15.71 -1.11
CA ALA A 452 -1.58 15.07 0.05
C ALA A 452 -0.58 14.72 1.17
N GLN A 453 0.71 14.96 0.94
CA GLN A 453 1.73 14.67 1.93
C GLN A 453 1.59 15.60 3.14
N ASP A 454 1.48 15.00 4.34
CA ASP A 454 1.47 15.75 5.59
C ASP A 454 2.73 16.64 5.69
N PRO A 455 2.58 17.96 5.84
CA PRO A 455 3.72 18.88 5.97
C PRO A 455 4.49 18.69 7.27
N VAL A 456 3.83 18.18 8.32
CA VAL A 456 4.45 17.92 9.62
C VAL A 456 4.95 16.50 9.66
N LYS A 457 6.25 16.33 9.56
CA LYS A 457 6.92 15.04 9.66
C LYS A 457 7.88 15.06 10.80
N GLN A 458 7.71 14.14 11.71
CA GLN A 458 8.71 13.88 12.75
C GLN A 458 10.00 13.39 12.09
N THR A 459 11.13 13.85 12.61
CA THR A 459 12.43 13.37 12.16
C THR A 459 12.71 12.01 12.76
N ILE A 460 13.17 11.07 11.94
CA ILE A 460 13.71 9.80 12.43
C ILE A 460 15.20 9.97 12.60
N GLU A 461 15.68 9.70 13.79
CA GLU A 461 17.09 9.80 14.18
C GLU A 461 17.62 8.41 14.53
N PHE A 462 18.85 8.14 14.12
CA PHE A 462 19.57 6.92 14.53
C PHE A 462 20.46 7.28 15.72
N VAL A 463 20.13 6.76 16.89
CA VAL A 463 20.78 7.07 18.16
C VAL A 463 21.13 5.78 18.88
N GLN A 464 22.41 5.59 19.16
CA GLN A 464 22.91 4.43 19.92
C GLN A 464 22.44 3.07 19.37
N GLY A 465 22.34 2.96 18.05
CA GLY A 465 21.92 1.71 17.41
C GLY A 465 20.42 1.65 17.07
N ASP A 466 19.59 2.54 17.58
CA ASP A 466 18.14 2.51 17.37
C ASP A 466 17.61 3.66 16.52
N PHE A 467 16.51 3.39 15.80
CA PHE A 467 15.74 4.40 15.10
C PHE A 467 14.67 4.97 16.03
N ILE A 468 14.88 6.19 16.49
CA ILE A 468 13.94 6.88 17.37
C ILE A 468 13.23 8.03 16.62
N GLN A 469 11.97 8.25 16.96
CA GLN A 469 11.25 9.41 16.47
C GLN A 469 11.58 10.62 17.38
N ALA A 470 12.25 11.63 16.83
CA ALA A 470 12.55 12.84 17.56
C ALA A 470 11.25 13.59 17.91
N ALA A 471 11.00 13.77 19.19
CA ALA A 471 9.83 14.51 19.66
C ALA A 471 10.05 16.02 19.45
N GLN A 472 9.42 16.58 18.41
CA GLN A 472 9.43 18.01 18.13
C GLN A 472 8.01 18.57 18.18
N PRO A 473 7.80 19.79 18.73
CA PRO A 473 6.49 20.42 18.74
C PRO A 473 5.91 20.59 17.33
N VAL A 474 4.64 20.24 17.15
CA VAL A 474 3.95 20.32 15.86
C VAL A 474 4.04 21.73 15.26
N GLY A 475 3.92 22.80 16.10
CA GLY A 475 4.00 24.18 15.65
C GLY A 475 5.37 24.57 15.06
N GLU A 476 6.47 24.06 15.61
CA GLU A 476 7.82 24.30 15.07
C GLU A 476 8.03 23.59 13.74
N LEU A 477 7.60 22.34 13.64
CA LEU A 477 7.67 21.57 12.42
C LEU A 477 6.83 22.21 11.31
N LEU A 478 5.59 22.63 11.63
CA LEU A 478 4.70 23.32 10.72
C LEU A 478 5.33 24.65 10.25
N GLY A 479 5.85 25.48 11.17
CA GLY A 479 6.52 26.72 10.84
C GLY A 479 7.73 26.54 9.92
N SER A 480 8.48 25.46 10.12
CA SER A 480 9.61 25.10 9.26
C SER A 480 9.15 24.62 7.87
N ALA A 481 8.04 23.87 7.81
CA ALA A 481 7.44 23.39 6.56
C ALA A 481 6.89 24.55 5.73
N VAL A 482 6.18 25.50 6.34
CA VAL A 482 5.59 26.69 5.70
C VAL A 482 6.65 27.51 4.97
N LYS A 483 7.79 27.75 5.57
CA LYS A 483 8.91 28.51 4.95
C LYS A 483 9.43 27.88 3.66
N LYS A 484 9.31 26.57 3.52
CA LYS A 484 9.78 25.76 2.38
C LYS A 484 8.66 25.36 1.43
N ALA A 485 7.41 25.73 1.76
CA ALA A 485 6.23 25.32 1.01
C ALA A 485 6.23 25.85 -0.43
N PHE A 486 5.76 25.02 -1.33
CA PHE A 486 5.47 25.35 -2.73
C PHE A 486 4.11 24.81 -3.17
N LEU A 487 3.41 24.09 -2.27
CA LEU A 487 2.04 23.62 -2.36
C LEU A 487 1.35 23.87 -1.02
N CYS A 488 0.03 23.86 -1.00
CA CYS A 488 -0.77 23.97 0.21
C CYS A 488 -1.37 22.61 0.58
N TYR A 489 -1.26 22.23 1.85
CA TYR A 489 -1.78 20.94 2.35
C TYR A 489 -3.30 20.79 2.12
N GLN A 490 -4.05 21.87 2.32
CA GLN A 490 -5.50 21.88 2.05
C GLN A 490 -5.86 21.45 0.62
N TRP A 491 -5.01 21.71 -0.37
CA TRP A 491 -5.28 21.24 -1.73
C TRP A 491 -5.32 19.71 -1.82
N GLY A 492 -4.42 19.04 -1.12
CA GLY A 492 -4.42 17.57 -1.02
C GLY A 492 -5.68 17.02 -0.36
N VAL A 493 -6.17 17.70 0.70
CA VAL A 493 -7.43 17.35 1.38
C VAL A 493 -8.61 17.42 0.39
N TRP A 494 -8.69 18.49 -0.41
CA TRP A 494 -9.76 18.67 -1.39
C TRP A 494 -9.62 17.75 -2.61
N VAL A 495 -8.42 17.40 -3.04
CA VAL A 495 -8.22 16.41 -4.14
C VAL A 495 -8.92 15.10 -3.80
N THR A 496 -8.69 14.58 -2.60
CA THR A 496 -9.33 13.33 -2.18
C THR A 496 -10.83 13.48 -1.95
N ALA A 497 -11.28 14.61 -1.42
CA ALA A 497 -12.70 14.88 -1.24
C ALA A 497 -13.45 14.94 -2.59
N HIS A 498 -12.88 15.61 -3.59
CA HIS A 498 -13.42 15.61 -4.95
C HIS A 498 -13.43 14.21 -5.57
N ALA A 499 -12.34 13.46 -5.44
CA ALA A 499 -12.28 12.09 -5.97
C ALA A 499 -13.33 11.18 -5.33
N ARG A 500 -13.54 11.28 -3.99
CA ARG A 500 -14.61 10.55 -3.31
C ARG A 500 -16.02 10.96 -3.79
N ARG A 501 -16.23 12.25 -4.06
CA ARG A 501 -17.52 12.71 -4.63
C ARG A 501 -17.78 12.10 -6.01
N GLU A 502 -16.78 12.09 -6.89
CA GLU A 502 -16.90 11.49 -8.21
C GLU A 502 -17.13 9.96 -8.12
N LEU A 503 -16.40 9.30 -7.20
CA LEU A 503 -16.58 7.87 -6.93
C LEU A 503 -17.98 7.58 -6.39
N ARG A 504 -18.51 8.46 -5.52
CA ARG A 504 -19.86 8.32 -4.97
C ARG A 504 -20.94 8.33 -6.05
N GLN A 505 -20.81 9.18 -7.06
CA GLN A 505 -21.72 9.19 -8.20
C GLN A 505 -21.77 7.84 -8.93
N ALA A 506 -20.61 7.20 -9.11
CA ALA A 506 -20.55 5.88 -9.73
C ALA A 506 -21.14 4.77 -8.82
N ILE A 507 -20.90 4.84 -7.51
CA ILE A 507 -21.52 3.92 -6.54
C ILE A 507 -23.04 4.05 -6.55
N ASP A 508 -23.54 5.28 -6.54
CA ASP A 508 -24.99 5.58 -6.58
C ASP A 508 -25.61 5.09 -7.89
N LEU A 509 -24.89 5.20 -9.01
CA LEU A 509 -25.32 4.67 -10.30
C LEU A 509 -25.41 3.13 -10.30
N CYS A 510 -24.51 2.44 -9.61
CA CYS A 510 -24.56 0.98 -9.44
C CYS A 510 -25.69 0.54 -8.50
N GLY A 511 -26.11 1.39 -7.56
CA GLY A 511 -27.16 1.11 -6.60
C GLY A 511 -26.94 -0.21 -5.84
N MET A 512 -27.97 -1.02 -5.73
CA MET A 512 -27.94 -2.32 -5.03
C MET A 512 -27.07 -3.37 -5.72
N ASN A 513 -26.68 -3.18 -6.96
CA ASN A 513 -25.76 -4.08 -7.65
C ASN A 513 -24.29 -3.82 -7.30
N PHE A 514 -23.99 -2.77 -6.55
CA PHE A 514 -22.63 -2.46 -6.10
C PHE A 514 -22.05 -3.57 -5.22
N VAL A 515 -20.86 -4.05 -5.56
CA VAL A 515 -20.16 -5.13 -4.85
C VAL A 515 -18.94 -4.61 -4.10
N TYR A 516 -18.09 -3.82 -4.78
CA TYR A 516 -16.80 -3.40 -4.20
C TYR A 516 -16.27 -2.14 -4.89
N THR A 517 -15.54 -1.32 -4.14
CA THR A 517 -14.81 -0.17 -4.67
C THR A 517 -13.40 -0.10 -4.11
N ASP A 518 -12.48 0.44 -4.92
CA ASP A 518 -11.12 0.74 -4.53
C ASP A 518 -10.67 2.04 -5.20
N THR A 519 -10.71 3.13 -4.45
CA THR A 519 -10.21 4.47 -4.79
C THR A 519 -10.88 5.10 -6.02
N ASP A 520 -10.75 4.49 -7.18
CA ASP A 520 -11.20 4.99 -8.49
C ASP A 520 -11.81 3.88 -9.36
N SER A 521 -12.13 2.74 -8.78
CA SER A 521 -12.81 1.65 -9.45
C SER A 521 -14.08 1.21 -8.74
N VAL A 522 -15.07 0.75 -9.49
CA VAL A 522 -16.28 0.13 -8.97
C VAL A 522 -16.47 -1.24 -9.59
N LYS A 523 -16.92 -2.19 -8.77
CA LYS A 523 -17.28 -3.54 -9.17
C LYS A 523 -18.73 -3.78 -8.80
N TYR A 524 -19.52 -4.29 -9.74
CA TYR A 524 -20.95 -4.46 -9.56
C TYR A 524 -21.48 -5.69 -10.29
N VAL A 525 -22.57 -6.26 -9.80
CA VAL A 525 -23.27 -7.36 -10.50
C VAL A 525 -23.80 -6.81 -11.82
N LYS A 526 -23.48 -7.49 -12.90
CA LYS A 526 -23.80 -7.06 -14.25
C LYS A 526 -25.27 -6.62 -14.39
N SER A 527 -25.46 -5.40 -14.77
CA SER A 527 -26.75 -4.75 -15.00
C SER A 527 -26.63 -3.66 -16.07
N ASP A 528 -27.76 -3.23 -16.61
CA ASP A 528 -27.79 -2.14 -17.59
C ASP A 528 -27.57 -0.79 -16.86
N ILE A 529 -26.32 -0.36 -16.76
CA ILE A 529 -25.91 0.92 -16.19
C ILE A 529 -25.56 1.87 -17.31
N ASP A 530 -26.15 3.07 -17.31
CA ASP A 530 -25.86 4.11 -18.29
C ASP A 530 -24.60 4.89 -17.93
N TRP A 531 -23.45 4.26 -18.16
CA TRP A 531 -22.13 4.91 -18.04
C TRP A 531 -21.93 6.02 -19.05
N GLU A 532 -22.63 5.97 -20.20
CA GLU A 532 -22.45 6.94 -21.28
C GLU A 532 -22.95 8.31 -20.91
N THR A 533 -24.11 8.40 -20.26
CA THR A 533 -24.64 9.70 -19.76
C THR A 533 -23.69 10.33 -18.73
N LEU A 534 -23.13 9.54 -17.81
CA LEU A 534 -22.14 10.04 -16.85
C LEU A 534 -20.86 10.51 -17.58
N ASN A 535 -20.36 9.72 -18.50
CA ASN A 535 -19.12 10.00 -19.25
C ASN A 535 -19.26 11.19 -20.20
N ALA A 536 -20.44 11.44 -20.78
CA ALA A 536 -20.67 12.58 -21.68
C ALA A 536 -20.37 13.92 -20.98
N GLY A 537 -20.87 14.11 -19.76
CA GLY A 537 -20.57 15.29 -18.95
C GLY A 537 -19.08 15.43 -18.61
N ILE A 538 -18.42 14.30 -18.31
CA ILE A 538 -16.98 14.28 -18.00
C ILE A 538 -16.16 14.63 -19.26
N ARG A 539 -16.49 14.06 -20.42
CA ARG A 539 -15.80 14.37 -21.70
C ARG A 539 -15.95 15.85 -22.07
N GLN A 540 -17.14 16.42 -21.91
CA GLN A 540 -17.36 17.84 -22.18
C GLN A 540 -16.45 18.71 -21.29
N ARG A 541 -16.46 18.48 -19.97
CA ARG A 541 -15.62 19.19 -19.01
C ARG A 541 -14.12 19.06 -19.34
N SER A 542 -13.69 17.87 -19.71
CA SER A 542 -12.29 17.59 -20.04
C SER A 542 -11.88 18.22 -21.39
N THR A 543 -12.81 18.32 -22.34
CA THR A 543 -12.61 19.05 -23.61
C THR A 543 -12.43 20.55 -23.34
N ASP A 544 -13.31 21.15 -22.55
CA ASP A 544 -13.28 22.59 -22.23
C ASP A 544 -11.97 23.01 -21.52
N SER A 545 -11.44 22.14 -20.70
CA SER A 545 -10.20 22.38 -19.93
C SER A 545 -8.91 21.95 -20.64
N GLY A 546 -9.01 21.24 -21.75
CA GLY A 546 -7.88 20.62 -22.42
C GLY A 546 -7.29 19.42 -21.65
N ALA A 547 -8.11 18.70 -20.87
CA ALA A 547 -7.73 17.53 -20.08
C ALA A 547 -7.92 16.22 -20.90
N TYR A 548 -7.43 16.18 -22.12
CA TYR A 548 -7.46 15.02 -23.01
C TYR A 548 -6.17 14.89 -23.81
N ALA A 549 -5.93 13.72 -24.37
CA ALA A 549 -4.80 13.47 -25.24
C ALA A 549 -5.14 12.35 -26.25
N THR A 550 -4.40 12.31 -27.35
CA THR A 550 -4.58 11.31 -28.41
C THR A 550 -3.44 10.29 -28.34
N ASP A 551 -3.77 9.01 -28.37
CA ASP A 551 -2.79 7.94 -28.42
C ASP A 551 -2.19 7.76 -29.83
N PRO A 552 -1.10 6.98 -29.99
CA PRO A 552 -0.47 6.75 -31.30
C PRO A 552 -1.38 6.08 -32.34
N LYS A 553 -2.51 5.51 -31.91
CA LYS A 553 -3.51 4.88 -32.80
C LYS A 553 -4.61 5.83 -33.21
N GLY A 554 -4.57 7.09 -32.74
CA GLY A 554 -5.56 8.11 -33.05
C GLY A 554 -6.78 8.12 -32.11
N ASN A 555 -6.80 7.31 -31.05
CA ASN A 555 -7.89 7.33 -30.08
C ASN A 555 -7.72 8.49 -29.10
N VAL A 556 -8.81 9.22 -28.84
CA VAL A 556 -8.83 10.31 -27.87
C VAL A 556 -9.17 9.76 -26.50
N HIS A 557 -8.32 10.05 -25.51
CA HIS A 557 -8.49 9.68 -24.12
C HIS A 557 -8.76 10.92 -23.28
N TYR A 558 -9.76 10.87 -22.40
CA TYR A 558 -10.16 11.96 -21.53
C TYR A 558 -9.85 11.62 -20.08
N MET A 559 -9.37 12.59 -19.29
CA MET A 559 -9.23 12.40 -17.84
C MET A 559 -10.61 12.25 -17.21
N GLY A 560 -10.72 11.35 -16.25
CA GLY A 560 -11.90 11.18 -15.40
C GLY A 560 -13.03 10.32 -15.96
N VAL A 561 -12.97 9.87 -17.22
CA VAL A 561 -14.00 8.99 -17.78
C VAL A 561 -13.94 7.60 -17.12
N TRP A 562 -15.11 6.98 -16.97
CA TRP A 562 -15.24 5.62 -16.50
C TRP A 562 -15.12 4.66 -17.67
N GLU A 563 -14.12 3.80 -17.63
CA GLU A 563 -13.82 2.82 -18.67
C GLU A 563 -14.04 1.40 -18.12
N HIS A 564 -14.60 0.52 -18.96
CA HIS A 564 -14.70 -0.88 -18.61
C HIS A 564 -13.29 -1.47 -18.51
N ASP A 565 -12.98 -2.09 -17.36
CA ASP A 565 -11.67 -2.65 -17.07
C ASP A 565 -11.64 -4.16 -17.28
N ASP A 566 -12.48 -4.89 -16.55
CA ASP A 566 -12.52 -6.35 -16.59
C ASP A 566 -13.93 -6.88 -16.27
N SER A 567 -14.18 -8.15 -16.66
CA SER A 567 -15.38 -8.93 -16.31
C SER A 567 -14.96 -10.19 -15.56
N TYR A 568 -15.66 -10.47 -14.47
CA TYR A 568 -15.40 -11.63 -13.63
C TYR A 568 -16.56 -12.60 -13.68
N SER A 569 -16.27 -13.90 -13.87
CA SER A 569 -17.29 -14.95 -13.75
C SER A 569 -17.69 -15.17 -12.30
N LYS A 570 -16.70 -15.07 -11.37
CA LYS A 570 -16.88 -15.15 -9.92
C LYS A 570 -15.98 -14.10 -9.24
N PHE A 571 -16.50 -13.50 -8.17
CA PHE A 571 -15.78 -12.52 -7.35
C PHE A 571 -16.14 -12.71 -5.88
N LYS A 572 -15.15 -12.72 -4.98
CA LYS A 572 -15.34 -12.78 -3.52
C LYS A 572 -14.49 -11.74 -2.84
N THR A 573 -15.08 -10.92 -1.99
CA THR A 573 -14.36 -9.92 -1.18
C THR A 573 -14.62 -10.16 0.29
N LEU A 574 -13.58 -10.02 1.10
CA LEU A 574 -13.63 -10.12 2.57
C LEU A 574 -13.41 -8.76 3.23
N GLY A 575 -13.46 -7.68 2.45
CA GLY A 575 -13.24 -6.31 2.91
C GLY A 575 -12.20 -5.56 2.09
N ALA A 576 -11.79 -4.40 2.59
CA ALA A 576 -10.86 -3.51 1.91
C ALA A 576 -9.53 -4.19 1.57
N LYS A 577 -9.15 -4.17 0.27
CA LYS A 577 -7.91 -4.78 -0.24
C LYS A 577 -7.78 -6.29 0.05
N LYS A 578 -8.89 -7.01 0.17
CA LYS A 578 -8.93 -8.46 0.42
C LYS A 578 -9.98 -9.10 -0.48
N TYR A 579 -9.63 -9.37 -1.74
CA TYR A 579 -10.55 -10.02 -2.68
C TYR A 579 -9.84 -10.97 -3.64
N ALA A 580 -10.59 -11.98 -4.07
CA ALA A 580 -10.18 -12.95 -5.06
C ALA A 580 -11.26 -13.12 -6.12
N TYR A 581 -10.88 -13.53 -7.32
CA TYR A 581 -11.78 -13.53 -8.47
C TYR A 581 -11.34 -14.50 -9.56
N VAL A 582 -12.30 -14.89 -10.42
CA VAL A 582 -12.05 -15.64 -11.65
C VAL A 582 -12.51 -14.77 -12.81
N TYR A 583 -11.64 -14.53 -13.77
CA TYR A 583 -11.99 -13.77 -14.97
C TYR A 583 -13.04 -14.52 -15.81
N LYS A 584 -13.88 -13.77 -16.53
CA LYS A 584 -14.86 -14.33 -17.44
C LYS A 584 -14.25 -14.74 -18.77
N ASP A 585 -13.55 -13.82 -19.43
CA ASP A 585 -13.11 -13.96 -20.82
C ASP A 585 -11.60 -13.66 -21.01
N LYS A 586 -10.79 -13.81 -19.96
CA LYS A 586 -9.36 -13.54 -20.03
C LYS A 586 -8.62 -14.67 -20.72
N LYS A 587 -8.09 -14.39 -21.90
CA LYS A 587 -7.21 -15.31 -22.63
C LYS A 587 -5.84 -15.38 -21.94
N CYS A 588 -5.31 -16.59 -21.85
CA CYS A 588 -3.99 -16.84 -21.30
C CYS A 588 -2.91 -16.16 -22.13
N LYS A 589 -2.05 -15.40 -21.47
CA LYS A 589 -0.80 -14.83 -22.00
C LYS A 589 0.33 -15.38 -21.13
N PRO A 590 0.96 -16.51 -21.50
CA PRO A 590 1.95 -17.19 -20.66
C PRO A 590 3.05 -16.25 -20.14
N ASP A 591 3.57 -15.37 -21.02
CA ASP A 591 4.65 -14.43 -20.69
C ASP A 591 4.26 -13.32 -19.69
N LYS A 592 2.96 -13.12 -19.47
CA LYS A 592 2.40 -12.07 -18.60
C LYS A 592 1.46 -12.63 -17.53
N CYS A 593 1.43 -13.95 -17.38
CA CYS A 593 0.50 -14.60 -16.45
C CYS A 593 0.94 -14.35 -15.00
N GLY A 594 0.01 -13.82 -14.17
CA GLY A 594 0.21 -13.67 -12.72
C GLY A 594 -0.10 -14.94 -11.92
N ARG A 595 -0.21 -16.11 -12.57
CA ARG A 595 -0.52 -17.41 -11.95
C ARG A 595 0.71 -18.29 -11.81
N ALA A 596 0.48 -19.48 -11.26
CA ALA A 596 1.51 -20.46 -10.96
C ALA A 596 2.45 -20.78 -12.13
N VAL A 597 3.69 -21.08 -11.79
CA VAL A 597 4.75 -21.50 -12.71
C VAL A 597 4.34 -22.74 -13.53
N ASN A 598 3.51 -23.60 -12.94
CA ASN A 598 3.11 -24.89 -13.51
C ASN A 598 1.76 -24.85 -14.26
N CYS A 599 1.31 -23.68 -14.70
CA CYS A 599 0.08 -23.59 -15.49
C CYS A 599 0.26 -24.25 -16.86
N THR A 600 -0.56 -25.26 -17.16
CA THR A 600 -0.51 -26.03 -18.41
C THR A 600 -1.30 -25.39 -19.56
N LEU A 601 -1.97 -24.25 -19.31
CA LEU A 601 -2.73 -23.54 -20.34
C LEU A 601 -1.81 -22.99 -21.43
N LYS A 602 -2.21 -23.20 -22.67
CA LYS A 602 -1.54 -22.64 -23.83
C LYS A 602 -2.04 -21.21 -24.12
N GLY A 603 -1.22 -20.43 -24.81
CA GLY A 603 -1.62 -19.09 -25.24
C GLY A 603 -2.94 -19.10 -26.02
N GLY A 604 -3.87 -18.22 -25.66
CA GLY A 604 -5.19 -18.13 -26.29
C GLY A 604 -6.32 -18.91 -25.62
N GLU A 605 -6.04 -19.85 -24.72
CA GLU A 605 -7.06 -20.52 -23.92
C GLU A 605 -7.57 -19.60 -22.79
N TYR A 606 -8.84 -19.74 -22.40
CA TYR A 606 -9.42 -18.97 -21.32
C TYR A 606 -8.96 -19.47 -19.95
N CYS A 607 -8.48 -18.55 -19.13
CA CYS A 607 -8.05 -18.86 -17.78
C CYS A 607 -9.24 -19.08 -16.85
N LYS A 608 -9.28 -20.26 -16.18
CA LYS A 608 -10.32 -20.62 -15.19
C LYS A 608 -9.81 -20.56 -13.75
N GLY A 609 -8.57 -20.15 -13.53
CA GLY A 609 -7.99 -20.13 -12.19
C GLY A 609 -8.31 -18.86 -11.42
N THR A 610 -8.13 -18.95 -10.12
CA THR A 610 -8.33 -17.85 -9.20
C THR A 610 -7.21 -16.83 -9.31
N TYR A 611 -7.54 -15.56 -9.21
CA TYR A 611 -6.64 -14.43 -9.02
C TYR A 611 -6.98 -13.75 -7.69
N CYS A 612 -6.03 -13.04 -7.12
CA CYS A 612 -6.29 -12.27 -5.90
C CYS A 612 -5.65 -10.89 -5.93
N THR A 613 -6.21 -10.00 -5.12
CA THR A 613 -5.61 -8.70 -4.76
C THR A 613 -5.79 -8.53 -3.26
N ILE A 614 -4.71 -8.77 -2.54
CA ILE A 614 -4.69 -8.75 -1.09
C ILE A 614 -3.46 -7.92 -0.68
N ALA A 615 -3.68 -6.90 0.17
CA ALA A 615 -2.58 -6.10 0.69
C ALA A 615 -1.65 -6.98 1.53
N GLY A 616 -0.36 -7.00 1.20
CA GLY A 616 0.63 -7.83 1.87
C GLY A 616 0.83 -9.23 1.25
N VAL A 617 0.08 -9.59 0.22
CA VAL A 617 0.22 -10.88 -0.48
C VAL A 617 0.57 -10.66 -1.95
N GLY A 618 1.60 -11.32 -2.42
CA GLY A 618 1.98 -11.35 -3.84
C GLY A 618 0.86 -11.94 -4.70
N LYS A 619 0.51 -11.26 -5.79
CA LYS A 619 -0.62 -11.70 -6.65
C LYS A 619 -0.47 -13.12 -7.16
N ARG A 620 0.75 -13.54 -7.47
CA ARG A 620 1.06 -14.86 -8.00
C ARG A 620 1.00 -15.94 -6.92
N SER A 621 1.76 -15.76 -5.85
CA SER A 621 1.81 -16.70 -4.72
C SER A 621 0.43 -16.86 -4.08
N GLY A 622 -0.29 -15.73 -3.86
CA GLY A 622 -1.62 -15.77 -3.30
C GLY A 622 -2.64 -16.50 -4.19
N ALA A 623 -2.61 -16.27 -5.51
CA ALA A 623 -3.46 -16.98 -6.45
C ALA A 623 -3.20 -18.48 -6.44
N GLU A 624 -1.92 -18.87 -6.36
CA GLU A 624 -1.47 -20.26 -6.33
C GLU A 624 -1.93 -20.99 -5.06
N GLU A 625 -1.80 -20.35 -3.90
CA GLU A 625 -2.24 -20.93 -2.63
C GLU A 625 -3.77 -21.06 -2.54
N ILE A 626 -4.51 -20.06 -3.03
CA ILE A 626 -5.97 -20.14 -3.07
C ILE A 626 -6.41 -21.29 -4.00
N ASP A 627 -5.82 -21.44 -5.18
CA ASP A 627 -6.16 -22.53 -6.11
C ASP A 627 -5.84 -23.91 -5.50
N LYS A 628 -4.68 -24.07 -4.83
CA LYS A 628 -4.30 -25.32 -4.14
C LYS A 628 -5.26 -25.70 -3.02
N ALA A 629 -5.84 -24.71 -2.36
CA ALA A 629 -6.77 -24.91 -1.26
C ALA A 629 -8.22 -25.21 -1.70
N GLY A 630 -8.54 -25.10 -3.01
CA GLY A 630 -9.87 -25.36 -3.54
C GLY A 630 -10.55 -24.13 -4.16
N GLY A 631 -9.82 -23.03 -4.41
CA GLY A 631 -10.33 -21.85 -5.09
C GLY A 631 -11.08 -20.89 -4.17
N LEU A 632 -12.06 -20.16 -4.72
CA LEU A 632 -12.78 -19.10 -4.00
C LEU A 632 -13.55 -19.59 -2.77
N GLU A 633 -14.00 -20.84 -2.78
CA GLU A 633 -14.71 -21.46 -1.66
C GLU A 633 -13.81 -21.54 -0.41
N ALA A 634 -12.53 -21.84 -0.60
CA ALA A 634 -11.56 -21.92 0.50
C ALA A 634 -11.07 -20.55 0.98
N PHE A 635 -11.19 -19.50 0.15
CA PHE A 635 -10.73 -18.16 0.48
C PHE A 635 -11.71 -17.49 1.45
N ASP A 636 -11.38 -17.49 2.74
CA ASP A 636 -12.21 -16.89 3.79
C ASP A 636 -11.36 -16.27 4.91
N VAL A 637 -12.03 -15.67 5.90
CA VAL A 637 -11.38 -15.18 7.12
C VAL A 637 -10.69 -16.36 7.83
N GLY A 638 -9.45 -16.14 8.25
CA GLY A 638 -8.61 -17.20 8.80
C GLY A 638 -7.80 -17.97 7.77
N PHE A 639 -7.99 -17.73 6.47
CA PHE A 639 -7.13 -18.33 5.44
C PHE A 639 -5.66 -17.91 5.64
N ILE A 640 -4.76 -18.88 5.63
CA ILE A 640 -3.34 -18.66 5.87
C ILE A 640 -2.58 -18.83 4.57
N PHE A 641 -1.97 -17.74 4.09
CA PHE A 641 -0.94 -17.81 3.05
C PHE A 641 0.39 -18.17 3.71
N ARG A 642 0.89 -19.35 3.41
CA ARG A 642 2.18 -19.83 3.94
C ARG A 642 3.36 -19.19 3.23
N ASP A 643 3.17 -18.83 1.97
CA ASP A 643 4.05 -18.01 1.17
C ASP A 643 3.25 -16.81 0.63
N ALA A 644 3.37 -15.68 1.31
CA ALA A 644 2.74 -14.44 0.86
C ALA A 644 3.44 -13.80 -0.35
N GLY A 645 4.48 -14.45 -0.90
CA GLY A 645 5.22 -13.98 -2.08
C GLY A 645 6.17 -12.82 -1.80
N GLY A 646 6.64 -12.70 -0.58
CA GLY A 646 7.60 -11.72 -0.13
C GLY A 646 8.52 -12.30 0.95
N LEU A 647 9.49 -11.50 1.35
CA LEU A 647 10.35 -11.79 2.49
C LEU A 647 10.06 -10.81 3.60
N GLU A 648 9.93 -11.30 4.82
CA GLU A 648 9.91 -10.47 6.02
C GLU A 648 11.31 -10.40 6.63
N SER A 649 11.63 -9.24 7.18
CA SER A 649 12.92 -9.00 7.83
C SER A 649 12.81 -9.26 9.33
N VAL A 650 13.63 -10.18 9.84
CA VAL A 650 13.86 -10.37 11.27
C VAL A 650 15.13 -9.62 11.63
N TYR A 651 15.01 -8.63 12.48
CA TYR A 651 16.11 -7.76 12.85
C TYR A 651 16.76 -8.25 14.15
N ASN A 652 18.08 -8.40 14.10
CA ASN A 652 18.92 -8.82 15.21
C ASN A 652 19.78 -7.64 15.65
N ASP A 653 19.22 -6.79 16.50
CA ASP A 653 19.84 -5.53 16.90
C ASP A 653 20.87 -5.67 18.00
N ASP A 654 20.65 -6.60 18.92
CA ASP A 654 21.42 -6.78 20.15
C ASP A 654 22.21 -8.09 20.21
N ASP A 655 22.08 -8.96 19.19
CA ASP A 655 22.76 -10.26 19.16
C ASP A 655 24.20 -10.11 18.65
N PHE A 656 25.13 -10.09 19.60
CA PHE A 656 26.55 -10.20 19.33
C PHE A 656 27.03 -11.52 19.90
N GLY A 657 27.60 -12.36 19.08
CA GLY A 657 28.06 -13.67 19.51
C GLY A 657 29.20 -14.21 18.65
N ALA A 658 29.96 -15.13 19.21
CA ALA A 658 30.90 -15.98 18.47
C ALA A 658 30.28 -17.36 18.33
N TYR A 659 30.27 -17.87 17.11
CA TYR A 659 29.79 -19.21 16.79
C TYR A 659 30.88 -19.97 16.07
N THR A 660 31.04 -21.24 16.35
CA THR A 660 31.97 -22.10 15.62
C THR A 660 31.15 -22.96 14.65
N ILE A 661 31.37 -22.77 13.36
CA ILE A 661 30.73 -23.54 12.27
C ILE A 661 31.84 -24.19 11.44
N ASP A 662 31.80 -25.51 11.25
CA ASP A 662 32.79 -26.29 10.50
C ASP A 662 34.25 -26.06 10.97
N GLY A 663 34.43 -25.77 12.27
CA GLY A 663 35.75 -25.48 12.85
C GLY A 663 36.25 -24.06 12.63
N HIS A 664 35.44 -23.17 12.06
CA HIS A 664 35.74 -21.75 11.88
C HIS A 664 34.93 -20.91 12.87
N ASP A 665 35.60 -19.97 13.52
CA ASP A 665 34.93 -19.01 14.42
C ASP A 665 34.36 -17.86 13.60
N ILE A 666 33.04 -17.63 13.73
CA ILE A 666 32.32 -16.53 13.10
C ILE A 666 31.84 -15.58 14.20
N TYR A 667 32.13 -14.31 14.03
CA TYR A 667 31.60 -13.27 14.86
C TYR A 667 30.29 -12.76 14.22
N ILE A 668 29.16 -13.04 14.86
CA ILE A 668 27.88 -12.48 14.46
C ILE A 668 27.80 -11.09 15.09
N THR A 669 27.66 -10.11 14.23
CA THR A 669 27.35 -8.72 14.58
C THR A 669 25.86 -8.48 14.38
N ARG A 670 25.41 -7.28 14.67
CA ARG A 670 24.09 -6.81 14.30
C ARG A 670 23.79 -7.16 12.82
N ASN A 671 22.61 -7.74 12.56
CA ASN A 671 22.27 -8.18 11.21
C ASN A 671 20.75 -8.22 11.00
N VAL A 672 20.34 -8.60 9.80
CA VAL A 672 18.95 -8.84 9.44
C VAL A 672 18.84 -10.16 8.70
N CYS A 673 17.91 -10.99 9.11
CA CYS A 673 17.58 -12.24 8.47
C CYS A 673 16.31 -12.11 7.63
N LEU A 674 16.32 -12.65 6.41
CA LEU A 674 15.14 -12.67 5.54
C LEU A 674 14.49 -14.06 5.60
N ARG A 675 13.20 -14.10 5.86
CA ARG A 675 12.42 -15.35 5.82
C ARG A 675 11.15 -15.18 4.97
N PRO A 676 10.62 -16.25 4.38
CA PRO A 676 9.36 -16.18 3.66
C PRO A 676 8.27 -15.56 4.53
N SER A 677 7.57 -14.56 4.01
CA SER A 677 6.46 -13.92 4.73
C SER A 677 5.23 -14.80 4.71
N THR A 678 4.54 -14.86 5.86
CA THR A 678 3.23 -15.48 5.98
C THR A 678 2.17 -14.40 6.15
N TYR A 679 0.94 -14.69 5.75
CA TYR A 679 -0.16 -13.75 5.92
C TYR A 679 -1.45 -14.49 6.27
N THR A 680 -2.07 -14.10 7.37
CA THR A 680 -3.40 -14.61 7.74
C THR A 680 -4.45 -13.58 7.40
N VAL A 681 -5.48 -14.00 6.67
CA VAL A 681 -6.62 -13.14 6.36
C VAL A 681 -7.40 -12.87 7.64
N SER A 682 -7.31 -11.65 8.13
CA SER A 682 -8.05 -11.18 9.30
C SER A 682 -8.97 -10.03 8.91
N ILE A 683 -10.06 -9.88 9.62
CA ILE A 683 -10.89 -8.67 9.63
C ILE A 683 -10.76 -8.03 11.00
N THR A 684 -10.65 -6.70 11.03
CA THR A 684 -10.68 -5.97 12.29
C THR A 684 -12.10 -6.01 12.87
N GLU A 685 -12.24 -5.76 14.19
CA GLU A 685 -13.57 -5.69 14.83
C GLU A 685 -14.49 -4.68 14.14
N ASP A 686 -13.96 -3.56 13.63
CA ASP A 686 -14.71 -2.57 12.86
C ASP A 686 -15.12 -3.05 11.46
N TYR A 687 -14.56 -4.16 10.98
CA TYR A 687 -14.89 -4.84 9.74
C TYR A 687 -15.61 -6.17 9.97
N ALA A 688 -15.75 -6.62 11.21
CA ALA A 688 -16.61 -7.74 11.53
C ALA A 688 -18.02 -7.35 11.12
N THR A 689 -18.45 -7.83 9.97
CA THR A 689 -19.80 -7.65 9.49
C THR A 689 -20.67 -8.35 10.49
N LEU A 690 -21.31 -7.60 11.35
CA LEU A 690 -22.57 -8.04 11.91
C LEU A 690 -23.49 -8.09 10.69
N LEU A 691 -23.44 -9.19 9.97
CA LEU A 691 -24.46 -9.54 8.99
C LEU A 691 -25.75 -9.49 9.81
N ASN A 692 -26.46 -8.38 9.73
CA ASN A 692 -27.83 -8.37 10.18
C ASN A 692 -28.55 -9.35 9.26
N THR A 693 -28.62 -10.60 9.73
CA THR A 693 -29.11 -11.75 8.98
C THR A 693 -30.52 -11.47 8.44
N ASP A 694 -31.31 -10.65 9.13
CA ASP A 694 -32.62 -10.25 8.67
C ASP A 694 -32.59 -9.25 7.52
N LEU A 695 -31.62 -8.32 7.53
CA LEU A 695 -31.47 -7.34 6.45
C LEU A 695 -30.96 -8.03 5.17
N VAL A 696 -29.96 -8.90 5.33
CA VAL A 696 -29.41 -9.70 4.21
C VAL A 696 -30.46 -10.66 3.69
N ARG A 697 -31.21 -11.32 4.58
CA ARG A 697 -32.31 -12.23 4.17
C ARG A 697 -33.40 -11.48 3.41
N LYS A 698 -33.90 -10.35 3.92
CA LYS A 698 -34.88 -9.50 3.23
C LYS A 698 -34.36 -8.98 1.90
N PHE A 699 -33.11 -8.54 1.85
CA PHE A 699 -32.45 -8.12 0.62
C PHE A 699 -32.39 -9.26 -0.39
N MET A 700 -31.93 -10.45 0.02
CA MET A 700 -31.84 -11.62 -0.87
C MET A 700 -33.20 -12.12 -1.32
N GLU A 701 -34.21 -12.03 -0.47
CA GLU A 701 -35.61 -12.35 -0.82
C GLU A 701 -36.19 -11.35 -1.83
N GLU A 702 -35.97 -10.06 -1.61
CA GLU A 702 -36.43 -8.99 -2.52
C GLU A 702 -35.66 -9.05 -3.86
N PHE A 703 -34.38 -9.34 -3.82
CA PHE A 703 -33.54 -9.47 -5.02
C PHE A 703 -33.90 -10.73 -5.81
N LYS A 704 -34.11 -11.88 -5.13
CA LYS A 704 -34.61 -13.11 -5.75
C LYS A 704 -36.01 -12.94 -6.31
N MET A 705 -36.89 -12.16 -5.65
CA MET A 705 -38.22 -11.86 -6.17
C MET A 705 -38.17 -10.92 -7.39
N ALA A 706 -37.22 -10.00 -7.44
CA ALA A 706 -36.99 -9.14 -8.61
C ALA A 706 -36.48 -9.94 -9.81
N ASP A 707 -35.55 -10.87 -9.59
CA ASP A 707 -35.07 -11.82 -10.60
C ASP A 707 -36.15 -12.85 -10.99
N TYR A 708 -36.92 -13.34 -10.04
CA TYR A 708 -38.05 -14.20 -10.29
C TYR A 708 -39.14 -13.51 -11.13
N LYS A 709 -39.46 -12.24 -10.86
CA LYS A 709 -40.38 -11.43 -11.68
C LYS A 709 -39.83 -11.13 -13.09
N ARG A 710 -38.52 -11.07 -13.27
CA ARG A 710 -37.86 -10.96 -14.58
C ARG A 710 -37.89 -12.30 -15.34
N ASN A 711 -37.74 -13.45 -14.64
CA ASN A 711 -37.65 -14.76 -15.23
C ASN A 711 -39.04 -15.45 -15.39
N THR A 712 -40.04 -15.06 -14.60
CA THR A 712 -41.38 -15.63 -14.72
C THR A 712 -42.19 -15.06 -15.90
N LYS A 713 -41.70 -14.05 -16.58
CA LYS A 713 -42.19 -13.76 -17.94
C LYS A 713 -41.70 -14.77 -18.99
N LYS A 714 -40.89 -15.78 -18.60
CA LYS A 714 -40.33 -16.81 -19.51
C LYS A 714 -40.57 -18.29 -19.10
N ALA A 715 -41.22 -18.58 -17.97
CA ALA A 715 -41.45 -19.97 -17.61
C ALA A 715 -42.70 -20.11 -16.72
N GLU A 716 -43.89 -20.22 -17.26
CA GLU A 716 -44.98 -20.97 -16.65
C GLU A 716 -44.73 -22.44 -16.88
N THR A 717 -44.59 -23.19 -15.79
CA THR A 717 -44.86 -24.58 -15.47
C THR A 717 -43.74 -25.27 -14.68
N ALA A 718 -43.98 -25.50 -13.39
CA ALA A 718 -43.92 -26.81 -12.72
C ALA A 718 -44.04 -26.69 -11.19
N LYS A 719 -44.71 -27.66 -10.59
CA LYS A 719 -45.39 -27.71 -9.30
C LYS A 719 -44.51 -27.79 -8.04
N GLN A 720 -45.13 -27.35 -6.95
CA GLN A 720 -44.80 -27.31 -5.52
C GLN A 720 -44.35 -28.60 -4.85
N ALA A 721 -43.47 -28.48 -3.85
CA ALA A 721 -43.48 -29.30 -2.63
C ALA A 721 -43.12 -28.42 -1.42
N LYS A 722 -43.82 -28.59 -0.31
CA LYS A 722 -43.73 -27.85 0.95
C LYS A 722 -42.64 -28.42 1.88
N ALA A 723 -42.00 -27.59 2.67
CA ALA A 723 -41.28 -27.92 3.90
C ALA A 723 -41.56 -26.87 5.02
N PRO A 724 -41.47 -27.26 6.29
CA PRO A 724 -42.08 -26.54 7.38
C PRO A 724 -41.17 -25.51 8.07
N ALA A 725 -41.84 -24.71 8.85
CA ALA A 725 -41.56 -23.51 9.62
C ALA A 725 -40.21 -23.36 10.36
N ASN A 726 -39.65 -22.22 10.17
CA ASN A 726 -39.15 -21.20 11.13
C ASN A 726 -38.14 -21.59 12.22
N SER A 727 -37.00 -22.21 11.92
CA SER A 727 -35.81 -22.01 12.73
C SER A 727 -34.65 -21.59 11.83
N ILE A 728 -33.88 -20.57 12.28
CA ILE A 728 -32.66 -20.14 11.61
C ILE A 728 -31.54 -21.17 11.84
N ILE A 729 -31.65 -21.98 12.91
CA ILE A 729 -30.70 -23.03 13.24
C ILE A 729 -30.95 -24.23 12.32
N THR A 730 -29.98 -24.57 11.52
CA THR A 730 -30.08 -25.63 10.51
C THR A 730 -29.26 -26.87 10.82
N ASP A 731 -28.21 -26.73 11.65
CA ASP A 731 -27.38 -27.86 12.08
C ASP A 731 -26.72 -27.51 13.41
N VAL A 732 -26.68 -28.46 14.35
CA VAL A 732 -25.98 -28.34 15.63
C VAL A 732 -25.10 -29.56 15.79
N ARG A 733 -23.83 -29.36 16.00
CA ARG A 733 -22.86 -30.44 16.26
C ARG A 733 -22.23 -30.23 17.62
N VAL A 734 -22.24 -31.26 18.42
CA VAL A 734 -21.71 -31.27 19.76
C VAL A 734 -20.57 -32.28 19.85
N PHE A 735 -19.52 -31.90 20.58
CA PHE A 735 -18.32 -32.72 20.78
C PHE A 735 -18.07 -32.82 22.29
N PRO A 736 -18.52 -33.93 22.96
CA PRO A 736 -18.29 -34.16 24.36
C PRO A 736 -16.81 -34.17 24.73
N ILE A 737 -16.50 -33.75 25.95
CA ILE A 737 -15.13 -33.69 26.50
C ILE A 737 -15.05 -34.49 27.81
N GLU A 738 -14.18 -35.50 27.85
CA GLU A 738 -14.09 -36.43 29.00
C GLU A 738 -13.35 -35.85 30.20
N ASP A 739 -12.52 -34.81 30.09
CA ASP A 739 -11.75 -34.22 31.22
C ASP A 739 -11.72 -32.68 31.18
N GLY A 740 -12.84 -32.01 31.05
CA GLY A 740 -12.92 -30.61 30.65
C GLY A 740 -13.00 -29.55 31.75
N ASN A 741 -12.62 -29.81 33.03
CA ASN A 741 -12.66 -28.78 34.10
C ASN A 741 -13.97 -27.98 34.17
N GLY A 742 -15.13 -28.71 34.13
CA GLY A 742 -16.45 -28.10 34.15
C GLY A 742 -17.02 -27.75 32.77
N ILE A 743 -16.31 -27.99 31.70
CA ILE A 743 -16.82 -27.92 30.32
C ILE A 743 -17.22 -29.34 29.91
N LEU A 744 -18.48 -29.55 29.62
CA LEU A 744 -19.07 -30.85 29.26
C LEU A 744 -18.89 -31.14 27.77
N ALA A 745 -19.00 -30.13 26.92
CA ALA A 745 -18.82 -30.26 25.47
C ALA A 745 -18.46 -28.93 24.81
N ASN A 746 -17.82 -29.02 23.61
CA ASN A 746 -17.79 -27.93 22.66
C ASN A 746 -18.92 -28.14 21.63
N ALA A 747 -19.47 -27.03 21.15
CA ALA A 747 -20.51 -27.08 20.12
C ALA A 747 -20.24 -26.10 18.98
N SER A 748 -20.79 -26.44 17.81
CA SER A 748 -20.89 -25.56 16.66
C SER A 748 -22.32 -25.55 16.14
N VAL A 749 -22.80 -24.36 15.81
CA VAL A 749 -24.18 -24.18 15.34
C VAL A 749 -24.16 -23.54 13.96
N THR A 750 -24.87 -24.15 13.02
CA THR A 750 -25.04 -23.65 11.66
C THR A 750 -26.38 -22.93 11.53
N PHE A 751 -26.33 -21.70 11.02
CA PHE A 751 -27.50 -20.87 10.79
C PHE A 751 -27.80 -20.78 9.28
N GLY A 752 -29.02 -21.11 8.91
CA GLY A 752 -29.52 -21.00 7.55
C GLY A 752 -28.76 -21.84 6.52
N GLY A 753 -27.92 -22.79 6.95
CA GLY A 753 -27.03 -23.58 6.09
C GLY A 753 -25.84 -22.81 5.53
N VAL A 754 -25.61 -21.57 5.97
CA VAL A 754 -24.62 -20.64 5.38
C VAL A 754 -23.65 -20.01 6.37
N PHE A 755 -23.91 -20.10 7.67
CA PHE A 755 -23.07 -19.52 8.71
C PHE A 755 -22.89 -20.45 9.91
N VAL A 756 -21.65 -20.65 10.34
CA VAL A 756 -21.31 -21.52 11.49
C VAL A 756 -20.68 -20.69 12.59
N VAL A 757 -21.23 -20.79 13.82
CA VAL A 757 -20.57 -20.33 15.04
C VAL A 757 -19.92 -21.51 15.73
N THR A 758 -18.61 -21.45 15.92
CA THR A 758 -17.83 -22.46 16.63
C THR A 758 -17.37 -21.92 18.00
N GLY A 759 -16.96 -22.81 18.90
CA GLY A 759 -16.46 -22.43 20.22
C GLY A 759 -17.56 -22.10 21.24
N ILE A 760 -18.80 -22.47 20.95
CA ILE A 760 -19.88 -22.54 21.92
C ILE A 760 -19.56 -23.69 22.91
N LYS A 761 -19.84 -23.52 24.19
CA LYS A 761 -19.53 -24.51 25.22
C LYS A 761 -20.77 -24.90 26.00
N VAL A 762 -20.90 -26.17 26.28
CA VAL A 762 -21.83 -26.68 27.30
C VAL A 762 -21.06 -26.79 28.60
N ILE A 763 -21.53 -26.11 29.63
CA ILE A 763 -20.81 -25.98 30.92
C ILE A 763 -21.69 -26.58 32.02
N ASP A 764 -21.05 -27.34 32.94
CA ASP A 764 -21.72 -27.86 34.16
C ASP A 764 -21.92 -26.74 35.17
N GLY A 765 -23.17 -26.39 35.42
CA GLY A 765 -23.54 -25.32 36.33
C GLY A 765 -24.28 -25.84 37.56
N LYS A 766 -24.27 -25.06 38.63
CA LYS A 766 -24.98 -25.39 39.90
C LYS A 766 -26.48 -25.70 39.75
N LYS A 767 -27.09 -25.39 38.62
CA LYS A 767 -28.53 -25.60 38.32
C LYS A 767 -28.76 -26.50 37.12
N GLY A 768 -27.74 -27.19 36.66
CA GLY A 768 -27.72 -28.02 35.44
C GLY A 768 -26.82 -27.44 34.34
N ALA A 769 -26.69 -28.21 33.25
CA ALA A 769 -25.87 -27.78 32.10
C ALA A 769 -26.44 -26.51 31.46
N PHE A 770 -25.56 -25.62 31.02
CA PHE A 770 -25.96 -24.39 30.35
C PHE A 770 -24.99 -24.07 29.19
N VAL A 771 -25.47 -23.29 28.25
CA VAL A 771 -24.71 -22.90 27.05
C VAL A 771 -24.00 -21.58 27.28
N SER A 772 -22.68 -21.57 27.03
CA SER A 772 -21.84 -20.38 27.01
C SER A 772 -21.42 -20.06 25.59
N MET A 773 -21.62 -18.81 25.16
CA MET A 773 -21.18 -18.33 23.88
C MET A 773 -19.65 -18.27 23.79
N PRO A 774 -19.04 -18.25 22.60
CA PRO A 774 -17.60 -18.06 22.44
C PRO A 774 -17.14 -16.77 23.10
N GLN A 775 -16.11 -16.84 23.94
CA GLN A 775 -15.63 -15.73 24.76
C GLN A 775 -14.15 -15.43 24.51
N TYR A 776 -13.79 -14.16 24.67
CA TYR A 776 -12.41 -13.72 24.73
C TYR A 776 -12.13 -12.95 26.00
N LYS A 777 -10.85 -12.94 26.42
CA LYS A 777 -10.43 -12.24 27.63
C LYS A 777 -9.96 -10.83 27.28
N TYR A 778 -10.67 -9.82 27.79
CA TYR A 778 -10.30 -8.41 27.67
C TYR A 778 -9.95 -7.84 29.04
N LYS A 779 -8.69 -7.45 29.24
CA LYS A 779 -8.12 -7.05 30.54
C LYS A 779 -8.29 -8.18 31.57
N SER A 780 -9.16 -8.09 32.52
CA SER A 780 -9.43 -9.12 33.55
C SER A 780 -10.79 -9.78 33.41
N GLU A 781 -11.59 -9.38 32.43
CA GLU A 781 -12.98 -9.83 32.25
C GLU A 781 -13.11 -10.71 31.00
N TRP A 782 -14.04 -11.68 31.05
CA TRP A 782 -14.46 -12.49 29.92
C TRP A 782 -15.65 -11.81 29.22
N LYS A 783 -15.59 -11.65 27.91
CA LYS A 783 -16.65 -11.07 27.09
C LYS A 783 -17.01 -12.01 25.96
N ASP A 784 -18.30 -12.11 25.66
CA ASP A 784 -18.77 -12.90 24.53
C ASP A 784 -18.26 -12.28 23.22
N SER A 785 -17.66 -13.10 22.35
CA SER A 785 -17.20 -12.68 21.03
C SER A 785 -18.34 -12.62 20.01
N CYS A 786 -19.40 -13.39 20.24
CA CYS A 786 -20.68 -13.31 19.55
C CYS A 786 -21.78 -13.78 20.49
N PHE A 787 -22.98 -13.24 20.39
CA PHE A 787 -24.12 -13.58 21.22
C PHE A 787 -25.45 -13.29 20.53
N PRO A 788 -26.51 -14.03 20.82
CA PRO A 788 -27.87 -13.71 20.38
C PRO A 788 -28.31 -12.36 20.95
N ILE A 789 -28.87 -11.50 20.09
CA ILE A 789 -29.31 -10.14 20.46
C ILE A 789 -30.74 -10.11 21.04
N THR A 790 -31.51 -11.17 20.87
CA THR A 790 -32.85 -11.30 21.45
C THR A 790 -32.87 -12.43 22.50
N GLY A 791 -33.65 -12.25 23.56
CA GLY A 791 -33.84 -13.27 24.60
C GLY A 791 -34.44 -14.56 24.05
N GLU A 792 -35.45 -14.42 23.19
CA GLU A 792 -36.13 -15.55 22.55
C GLU A 792 -35.15 -16.43 21.71
N PHE A 793 -34.31 -15.79 20.91
CA PHE A 793 -33.33 -16.56 20.11
C PHE A 793 -32.18 -17.12 20.95
N ARG A 794 -31.86 -16.51 22.10
CA ARG A 794 -30.90 -17.07 23.04
C ARG A 794 -31.44 -18.34 23.69
N GLU A 795 -32.72 -18.40 24.03
CA GLU A 795 -33.40 -19.57 24.55
C GLU A 795 -33.43 -20.67 23.45
N GLU A 796 -33.90 -20.37 22.25
CA GLU A 796 -33.93 -21.30 21.11
C GLU A 796 -32.56 -21.94 20.82
N LEU A 797 -31.51 -21.12 20.80
CA LEU A 797 -30.14 -21.60 20.55
C LEU A 797 -29.63 -22.46 21.71
N SER A 798 -29.95 -22.09 22.93
CA SER A 798 -29.55 -22.85 24.11
C SER A 798 -30.26 -24.20 24.17
N GLU A 799 -31.56 -24.24 23.88
CA GLU A 799 -32.34 -25.47 23.81
C GLU A 799 -31.78 -26.40 22.73
N ALA A 800 -31.57 -25.89 21.50
CA ALA A 800 -31.05 -26.69 20.40
C ALA A 800 -29.65 -27.29 20.68
N VAL A 801 -28.77 -26.54 21.37
CA VAL A 801 -27.43 -27.05 21.73
C VAL A 801 -27.51 -28.06 22.88
N LEU A 802 -28.39 -27.86 23.86
CA LEU A 802 -28.57 -28.81 24.97
C LEU A 802 -29.24 -30.10 24.52
N GLU A 803 -30.28 -30.04 23.69
CA GLU A 803 -30.90 -31.22 23.08
C GLU A 803 -29.88 -32.04 22.25
N ALA A 804 -29.04 -31.37 21.46
CA ALA A 804 -27.98 -32.02 20.71
C ALA A 804 -26.91 -32.64 21.64
N TYR A 805 -26.64 -32.03 22.76
CA TYR A 805 -25.71 -32.58 23.78
C TYR A 805 -26.29 -33.81 24.48
N GLU A 806 -27.56 -33.77 24.88
CA GLU A 806 -28.23 -34.89 25.47
C GLU A 806 -28.30 -36.09 24.51
N ALA A 807 -28.59 -35.86 23.24
CA ALA A 807 -28.61 -36.88 22.23
C ALA A 807 -27.22 -37.54 21.92
N GLU A 808 -26.13 -36.83 22.13
CA GLU A 808 -24.75 -37.38 21.98
C GLU A 808 -24.25 -38.02 23.27
N ALA A 809 -24.87 -37.75 24.43
CA ALA A 809 -24.51 -38.29 25.74
C ALA A 809 -25.25 -39.59 26.09
N GLU A 810 -26.36 -39.94 25.34
CA GLU A 810 -27.02 -41.24 25.39
C GLU A 810 -26.36 -42.24 24.41
#